data_5d56437fcb2da1ee97d1adfaef94a3db
#
_entry.id   5d56437fcb2da1ee97d1adfaef94a3db
#
_cell.length_a   1.000
_cell.length_b   1.000
_cell.length_c   1.000
_cell.angle_alpha   90.00
_cell.angle_beta   90.00
_cell.angle_gamma   90.00
#
_symmetry.space_group_name_H-M   'P 1'
#
loop_
_entity.id
_entity.type
_entity.pdbx_description
1 polymer ?
#
loop_
_entity_poly.entity_id
_entity_poly.type
_entity_poly.pdbx_seq_one_letter_code
_entity_poly.pdbx_strand_id
1 'polypeptide(L)'
;MPNQPVITPRGLRSRFSLVAVVLGFGISAASGADAGVITGNVSNAATRNLLSGARVEIPSLALGALTDDTGRYVLAGVPAGSHEVLVSYIGLDSVRRQVSLAAGQRVAQDFDLTTGIYKMDQFKVVGEREGDAAAITAYRNSENLKNIAATDSFGNLPNLNAGEVAIRLPGIYGELDAGGNLAGFTVRGMTSGLNSVTMDGGLMTGQGGMGRSIFVNNITGAMFEQVELVKGHTPDKGADSLGGTINFKSRSPLSMREKRRITYTVTGRIAPSFTQQIPIREDRRLHGLATLGYQEVFDAFGGSRNLGVSLTLFNSETAIGSFFTTRDYQNTMTSPAFLWDYRWDDLYNHRRQKNITAKADYRLTPSTKVSFLGTYIDHSEVFRRQYNVRAFTNGQAQDTVPSATTSIVPGYTSRITTVRPVASSVIDVTMTGPNNFFNRLRRVDAGFEHEKGPLQLEGNLRYTQTHINIGNGEGAVLTNRITGTGWIIDRTESDLYPKFLANGGLDFTNPANYRPTANGLSNQNDQQIHEVTEGRLDGRYTLPISAPVFAKAGVHWREQHVGVRSASRRWSYTGTTALPHDPNLLTMDRRMTGRAIPQWEASWFMKSREVADPSIWREDLYFRETTKYTTYRDVVETVTAPYLMGQGKLGREGWAGRTGFLGGVRWEKTENEADGWVRARVLSTAAQQTADPAGSATRDYANNRRVIDGDYTKAFPSVHAWHDWTANLKTRLSWSTSFGRPAFGNLSPAETPNETQRAITINNPALLPQTAKNWDATLEYYFEPVGNLTVGWFHKEIRDYIVSGIESGTVGTGSDNGYNGEYAGWTILSTANAGTAVVQGWEFSYQQQFTFLPGLLKGLSGMINYTVLDTHGNYGGTTRRGSGQIAGFVPRTANASLSWRYRGFSARLLVNYAGEFLQSYGAASPARNLYRMERTLINLGLSYQLRPSLTLTLDVDNLSNEPQRRYRGVIENMEYFNYPGTTITFGFNGRF
;
A
#
# COMPACT_ATOMS: atom_id res chain seq x y z
N MET A 1 -14.08 2.69 -36.47
CA MET A 1 -14.14 2.20 -35.08
C MET A 1 -15.59 2.17 -34.68
N PRO A 2 -16.26 1.03 -34.50
CA PRO A 2 -17.64 1.00 -34.06
C PRO A 2 -17.71 1.30 -32.56
N ASN A 3 -18.73 2.03 -32.15
CA ASN A 3 -19.03 2.55 -30.83
C ASN A 3 -18.78 1.50 -29.71
N GLN A 4 -17.65 1.62 -29.02
CA GLN A 4 -17.47 0.97 -27.72
C GLN A 4 -18.25 1.79 -26.70
N PRO A 5 -18.97 1.15 -25.76
CA PRO A 5 -19.54 1.88 -24.64
C PRO A 5 -18.38 2.48 -23.83
N VAL A 6 -18.27 3.78 -23.91
CA VAL A 6 -17.40 4.55 -23.01
C VAL A 6 -17.91 4.27 -21.61
N ILE A 7 -17.04 3.91 -20.64
CA ILE A 7 -17.38 4.08 -19.24
C ILE A 7 -17.50 5.60 -19.07
N THR A 8 -18.68 6.11 -19.31
CA THR A 8 -18.98 7.45 -18.87
C THR A 8 -19.01 7.41 -17.36
N PRO A 9 -18.36 8.36 -16.66
CA PRO A 9 -18.70 8.59 -15.27
C PRO A 9 -20.22 8.65 -15.21
N ARG A 10 -20.84 7.77 -14.44
CA ARG A 10 -22.29 7.87 -14.19
C ARG A 10 -22.45 9.28 -13.63
N GLY A 11 -22.91 10.19 -14.48
CA GLY A 11 -23.11 11.57 -14.10
C GLY A 11 -23.85 11.58 -12.79
N LEU A 12 -23.40 12.43 -11.85
CA LEU A 12 -24.04 12.65 -10.56
C LEU A 12 -25.57 12.63 -10.76
N ARG A 13 -26.17 11.45 -10.66
CA ARG A 13 -27.62 11.35 -10.55
C ARG A 13 -27.91 11.84 -9.14
N SER A 14 -28.26 13.12 -9.09
CA SER A 14 -28.72 13.86 -7.93
C SER A 14 -29.81 13.09 -7.21
N ARG A 15 -29.42 12.23 -6.28
CA ARG A 15 -30.24 11.91 -5.12
C ARG A 15 -29.61 12.55 -3.89
N PHE A 16 -29.30 13.84 -3.98
CA PHE A 16 -29.17 14.68 -2.81
C PHE A 16 -30.55 14.88 -2.19
N SER A 17 -31.11 13.86 -1.59
CA SER A 17 -32.05 14.04 -0.50
C SER A 17 -31.24 14.40 0.72
N LEU A 18 -30.88 15.68 0.80
CA LEU A 18 -30.32 16.29 1.99
C LEU A 18 -31.37 16.14 3.08
N VAL A 19 -31.30 15.10 3.89
CA VAL A 19 -32.02 15.05 5.16
C VAL A 19 -31.32 16.05 6.08
N ALA A 20 -31.71 17.29 5.99
CA ALA A 20 -31.43 18.32 6.98
C ALA A 20 -32.19 17.94 8.25
N VAL A 21 -31.61 17.05 9.06
CA VAL A 21 -32.01 16.92 10.45
C VAL A 21 -31.45 18.13 11.18
N VAL A 22 -32.16 19.23 11.13
CA VAL A 22 -31.95 20.35 12.03
C VAL A 22 -32.40 19.88 13.40
N LEU A 23 -31.47 19.35 14.19
CA LEU A 23 -31.62 19.24 15.64
C LEU A 23 -31.53 20.63 16.22
N GLY A 24 -32.71 21.29 16.28
CA GLY A 24 -32.88 22.54 17.01
C GLY A 24 -32.77 22.29 18.51
N PHE A 25 -31.54 22.20 19.04
CA PHE A 25 -31.28 22.38 20.43
C PHE A 25 -31.13 23.90 20.73
N GLY A 26 -32.22 24.53 21.08
CA GLY A 26 -32.21 25.81 21.69
C GLY A 26 -31.62 25.69 23.10
N ILE A 27 -30.29 25.67 23.23
CA ILE A 27 -29.60 25.80 24.49
C ILE A 27 -29.24 27.29 24.66
N SER A 28 -29.98 27.99 25.47
CA SER A 28 -29.60 29.32 25.95
C SER A 28 -28.27 29.19 26.69
N ALA A 29 -27.16 29.59 26.07
CA ALA A 29 -25.89 29.71 26.73
C ALA A 29 -25.95 30.87 27.72
N ALA A 30 -25.99 30.58 28.99
CA ALA A 30 -25.64 31.54 30.03
C ALA A 30 -24.14 31.83 29.89
N SER A 31 -23.77 32.86 29.14
CA SER A 31 -22.42 33.39 29.08
C SER A 31 -22.11 34.05 30.40
N GLY A 32 -21.17 33.46 31.16
CA GLY A 32 -20.49 34.24 32.22
C GLY A 32 -19.75 35.38 31.53
N ALA A 33 -20.25 36.60 31.73
CA ALA A 33 -19.83 37.81 31.00
C ALA A 33 -18.38 38.30 31.32
N ASP A 34 -17.64 37.63 32.23
CA ASP A 34 -16.38 38.12 32.79
C ASP A 34 -15.11 37.27 32.39
N ALA A 35 -15.27 36.21 31.69
CA ALA A 35 -14.13 35.34 31.32
C ALA A 35 -13.43 35.80 30.03
N GLY A 36 -12.13 36.11 30.12
CA GLY A 36 -11.30 36.48 28.96
C GLY A 36 -10.73 35.29 28.17
N VAL A 37 -10.04 35.61 27.08
CA VAL A 37 -9.44 34.64 26.17
C VAL A 37 -7.99 35.03 25.87
N ILE A 38 -7.03 34.08 26.04
CA ILE A 38 -5.65 34.25 25.61
C ILE A 38 -5.47 33.41 24.32
N THR A 39 -4.97 34.04 23.24
CA THR A 39 -4.70 33.39 21.96
C THR A 39 -3.28 33.69 21.53
N GLY A 40 -2.71 32.84 20.64
CA GLY A 40 -1.38 33.11 20.10
C GLY A 40 -0.86 31.90 19.32
N ASN A 41 0.38 32.00 18.91
CA ASN A 41 1.09 30.96 18.22
C ASN A 41 2.30 30.50 19.04
N VAL A 42 2.64 29.21 18.91
CA VAL A 42 3.86 28.65 19.46
C VAL A 42 4.77 28.25 18.30
N SER A 43 6.01 28.72 18.30
CA SER A 43 6.98 28.46 17.26
C SER A 43 8.32 27.95 17.81
N ASN A 44 9.05 27.23 16.97
CA ASN A 44 10.46 26.93 17.21
C ASN A 44 11.32 28.10 16.70
N ALA A 45 12.05 28.76 17.60
CA ALA A 45 12.89 29.89 17.25
C ALA A 45 13.97 29.57 16.22
N ALA A 46 14.43 28.32 16.17
CA ALA A 46 15.50 27.89 15.26
C ALA A 46 15.02 27.56 13.86
N THR A 47 13.88 26.87 13.71
CA THR A 47 13.31 26.43 12.41
C THR A 47 12.35 27.42 11.82
N ARG A 48 11.78 28.29 12.65
CA ARG A 48 10.65 29.15 12.35
C ARG A 48 9.37 28.42 11.94
N ASN A 49 9.28 27.10 12.27
CA ASN A 49 8.04 26.35 12.13
C ASN A 49 7.11 26.67 13.31
N LEU A 50 5.82 26.73 13.04
CA LEU A 50 4.79 26.75 14.06
C LEU A 50 4.57 25.33 14.55
N LEU A 51 4.47 25.16 15.90
CA LEU A 51 4.49 23.86 16.56
C LEU A 51 3.08 23.36 16.83
N SER A 52 2.66 22.30 16.15
CA SER A 52 1.41 21.60 16.44
C SER A 52 1.55 20.72 17.67
N GLY A 53 0.51 20.71 18.53
CA GLY A 53 0.49 19.89 19.75
C GLY A 53 1.34 20.46 20.90
N ALA A 54 1.85 21.69 20.80
CA ALA A 54 2.49 22.35 21.92
C ALA A 54 1.46 22.57 23.05
N ARG A 55 1.87 22.31 24.29
CA ARG A 55 1.02 22.42 25.46
C ARG A 55 1.15 23.79 26.07
N VAL A 56 0.03 24.53 26.15
CA VAL A 56 -0.08 25.87 26.73
C VAL A 56 -0.99 25.78 27.94
N GLU A 57 -0.48 26.10 29.13
CA GLU A 57 -1.18 25.90 30.39
C GLU A 57 -1.12 27.12 31.27
N ILE A 58 -2.15 27.30 32.10
CA ILE A 58 -2.17 28.16 33.29
C ILE A 58 -2.28 27.20 34.48
N PRO A 59 -1.14 26.78 35.09
CA PRO A 59 -1.15 25.78 36.17
C PRO A 59 -2.03 26.15 37.37
N SER A 60 -2.06 27.41 37.74
CA SER A 60 -2.87 27.91 38.86
C SER A 60 -4.39 27.77 38.65
N LEU A 61 -4.84 27.64 37.42
CA LEU A 61 -6.25 27.50 37.06
C LEU A 61 -6.59 26.07 36.52
N ALA A 62 -5.59 25.18 36.45
CA ALA A 62 -5.72 23.91 35.78
C ALA A 62 -6.33 23.99 34.36
N LEU A 63 -6.09 25.13 33.68
CA LEU A 63 -6.50 25.38 32.31
C LEU A 63 -5.36 25.04 31.36
N GLY A 64 -5.66 24.35 30.24
CA GLY A 64 -4.67 24.06 29.24
C GLY A 64 -5.30 23.84 27.88
N ALA A 65 -4.51 24.11 26.82
CA ALA A 65 -4.84 23.85 25.44
C ALA A 65 -3.63 23.31 24.73
N LEU A 66 -3.86 22.52 23.66
CA LEU A 66 -2.84 22.15 22.69
C LEU A 66 -2.94 23.09 21.49
N THR A 67 -1.81 23.40 20.88
CA THR A 67 -1.82 24.12 19.60
C THR A 67 -2.39 23.23 18.48
N ASP A 68 -3.14 23.82 17.55
CA ASP A 68 -3.68 23.19 16.35
C ASP A 68 -2.56 22.87 15.32
N ASP A 69 -2.93 22.36 14.14
CA ASP A 69 -2.01 22.04 13.04
C ASP A 69 -1.31 23.27 12.43
N THR A 70 -1.79 24.47 12.75
CA THR A 70 -1.16 25.75 12.39
C THR A 70 -0.31 26.34 13.52
N GLY A 71 -0.10 25.61 14.63
CA GLY A 71 0.65 26.06 15.80
C GLY A 71 -0.06 27.12 16.67
N ARG A 72 -1.36 27.32 16.45
CA ARG A 72 -2.19 28.29 17.17
C ARG A 72 -2.85 27.65 18.38
N TYR A 73 -2.99 28.42 19.47
CA TYR A 73 -3.73 28.02 20.65
C TYR A 73 -4.81 29.05 21.05
N VAL A 74 -5.81 28.56 21.75
CA VAL A 74 -6.88 29.36 22.35
C VAL A 74 -7.11 28.87 23.79
N LEU A 75 -6.83 29.68 24.77
CA LEU A 75 -7.20 29.49 26.18
C LEU A 75 -8.43 30.34 26.48
N ALA A 76 -9.59 29.72 26.52
CA ALA A 76 -10.84 30.37 26.84
C ALA A 76 -11.19 30.18 28.35
N GLY A 77 -12.04 31.06 28.90
CA GLY A 77 -12.49 30.92 30.26
C GLY A 77 -11.46 31.39 31.30
N VAL A 78 -10.51 32.24 30.91
CA VAL A 78 -9.49 32.80 31.81
C VAL A 78 -10.08 33.95 32.63
N PRO A 79 -10.10 33.86 33.96
CA PRO A 79 -10.55 34.99 34.81
C PRO A 79 -9.71 36.24 34.60
N ALA A 80 -10.26 37.42 34.90
CA ALA A 80 -9.48 38.64 34.88
C ALA A 80 -8.36 38.59 35.94
N GLY A 81 -7.19 39.13 35.63
CA GLY A 81 -6.01 39.11 36.48
C GLY A 81 -4.71 38.85 35.74
N SER A 82 -3.63 38.66 36.50
CA SER A 82 -2.32 38.29 35.97
C SER A 82 -2.07 36.79 36.17
N HIS A 83 -1.84 36.05 35.11
CA HIS A 83 -1.66 34.59 35.11
C HIS A 83 -0.32 34.19 34.52
N GLU A 84 0.35 33.24 35.16
CA GLU A 84 1.55 32.62 34.59
C GLU A 84 1.13 31.57 33.54
N VAL A 85 1.49 31.83 32.29
CA VAL A 85 1.30 30.88 31.15
C VAL A 85 2.59 30.08 30.97
N LEU A 86 2.50 28.77 31.09
CA LEU A 86 3.56 27.81 30.84
C LEU A 86 3.35 27.19 29.47
N VAL A 87 4.39 27.23 28.63
CA VAL A 87 4.38 26.58 27.31
C VAL A 87 5.47 25.53 27.25
N SER A 88 5.13 24.33 26.85
CA SER A 88 6.05 23.19 26.73
C SER A 88 5.89 22.43 25.43
N TYR A 89 6.99 21.88 24.92
CA TYR A 89 7.05 21.03 23.76
C TYR A 89 8.22 20.06 23.91
N ILE A 90 8.06 18.78 23.48
CA ILE A 90 9.12 17.78 23.61
C ILE A 90 10.35 18.22 22.82
N GLY A 91 11.52 18.19 23.47
CA GLY A 91 12.79 18.57 22.87
C GLY A 91 13.09 20.07 22.86
N LEU A 92 12.23 20.91 23.46
CA LEU A 92 12.45 22.34 23.62
C LEU A 92 12.31 22.73 25.10
N ASP A 93 13.04 23.76 25.49
CA ASP A 93 12.96 24.29 26.86
C ASP A 93 11.60 24.95 27.08
N SER A 94 10.96 24.68 28.21
CA SER A 94 9.68 25.28 28.56
C SER A 94 9.85 26.78 28.82
N VAL A 95 8.86 27.58 28.38
CA VAL A 95 8.82 29.03 28.58
C VAL A 95 7.67 29.40 29.51
N ARG A 96 7.94 30.26 30.51
CA ARG A 96 6.95 30.85 31.42
C ARG A 96 6.85 32.35 31.16
N ARG A 97 5.62 32.87 31.12
CA ARG A 97 5.39 34.30 30.93
C ARG A 97 4.13 34.72 31.68
N GLN A 98 4.22 35.85 32.35
CA GLN A 98 3.06 36.51 32.96
C GLN A 98 2.22 37.22 31.88
N VAL A 99 0.93 36.93 31.86
CA VAL A 99 -0.04 37.53 30.94
C VAL A 99 -1.18 38.11 31.78
N SER A 100 -1.42 39.42 31.64
CA SER A 100 -2.50 40.11 32.34
C SER A 100 -3.65 40.37 31.38
N LEU A 101 -4.88 40.11 31.82
CA LEU A 101 -6.08 40.40 31.05
C LEU A 101 -7.19 41.00 31.93
N ALA A 102 -7.97 41.92 31.35
CA ALA A 102 -9.19 42.47 31.96
C ALA A 102 -10.38 41.51 31.74
N ALA A 103 -11.48 41.74 32.45
CA ALA A 103 -12.71 40.98 32.33
C ALA A 103 -13.20 40.99 30.85
N GLY A 104 -13.49 39.82 30.29
CA GLY A 104 -13.94 39.66 28.91
C GLY A 104 -12.89 39.99 27.81
N GLN A 105 -11.66 40.38 28.18
CA GLN A 105 -10.64 40.80 27.23
C GLN A 105 -10.09 39.61 26.44
N ARG A 106 -9.75 39.88 25.17
CA ARG A 106 -8.96 38.95 24.32
C ARG A 106 -7.54 39.47 24.20
N VAL A 107 -6.56 38.66 24.66
CA VAL A 107 -5.13 38.98 24.61
C VAL A 107 -4.44 38.06 23.63
N ALA A 108 -3.61 38.62 22.73
CA ALA A 108 -2.75 37.82 21.83
C ALA A 108 -1.34 37.72 22.44
N GLN A 109 -0.85 36.49 22.63
CA GLN A 109 0.49 36.21 23.17
C GLN A 109 1.15 35.10 22.43
N ASP A 110 2.23 35.38 21.68
CA ASP A 110 3.04 34.41 20.99
C ASP A 110 4.22 33.93 21.87
N PHE A 111 4.63 32.66 21.65
CA PHE A 111 5.76 32.06 22.32
C PHE A 111 6.74 31.44 21.31
N ASP A 112 8.02 31.75 21.49
CA ASP A 112 9.13 31.18 20.77
C ASP A 112 9.88 30.24 21.69
N LEU A 113 9.83 28.93 21.40
CA LEU A 113 10.55 27.89 22.14
C LEU A 113 11.93 27.66 21.52
N THR A 114 12.90 27.35 22.34
CA THR A 114 14.29 27.01 21.92
C THR A 114 14.86 25.97 22.87
N THR A 115 16.05 25.48 22.60
CA THR A 115 16.80 24.61 23.52
C THR A 115 18.26 25.05 23.55
N GLY A 116 18.96 24.78 24.66
CA GLY A 116 20.39 25.05 24.81
C GLY A 116 21.24 24.38 23.72
N ILE A 117 20.79 23.25 23.18
CA ILE A 117 21.46 22.55 22.10
C ILE A 117 21.46 23.39 20.80
N TYR A 118 20.39 24.12 20.51
CA TYR A 118 20.31 24.99 19.33
C TYR A 118 21.14 26.28 19.48
N LYS A 119 21.42 26.69 20.71
CA LYS A 119 22.21 27.91 20.98
C LYS A 119 23.71 27.71 20.77
N MET A 120 24.20 26.46 20.87
CA MET A 120 25.63 26.13 20.74
C MET A 120 26.09 25.87 19.29
N ASP A 121 25.22 25.52 18.38
CA ASP A 121 25.52 25.26 16.98
C ASP A 121 24.92 26.33 16.09
N GLN A 122 25.74 27.24 15.56
CA GLN A 122 25.33 28.23 14.58
C GLN A 122 24.96 27.62 13.22
N PHE A 123 25.10 26.30 13.03
CA PHE A 123 24.77 25.58 11.83
C PHE A 123 23.52 24.72 12.06
N LYS A 124 22.42 25.14 11.43
CA LYS A 124 21.09 24.55 11.57
C LYS A 124 20.96 23.21 10.84
N VAL A 125 21.08 22.10 11.55
CA VAL A 125 20.51 20.81 11.10
C VAL A 125 19.29 20.54 11.99
N VAL A 126 18.19 21.19 11.71
CA VAL A 126 17.06 21.31 12.63
C VAL A 126 15.88 20.42 12.24
N GLY A 127 15.73 20.07 10.95
CA GLY A 127 14.52 19.43 10.44
C GLY A 127 14.21 18.04 11.02
N GLU A 128 15.19 17.11 11.01
CA GLU A 128 14.94 15.74 11.49
C GLU A 128 14.72 15.68 13.02
N ARG A 129 15.44 16.46 13.81
CA ARG A 129 15.24 16.51 15.26
C ARG A 129 13.86 17.07 15.63
N GLU A 130 13.40 18.06 14.88
CA GLU A 130 12.06 18.61 15.04
C GLU A 130 11.00 17.62 14.61
N GLY A 131 11.23 16.87 13.51
CA GLY A 131 10.34 15.83 13.05
C GLY A 131 10.12 14.73 14.10
N ASP A 132 11.22 14.22 14.71
CA ASP A 132 11.13 13.25 15.81
C ASP A 132 10.37 13.81 17.01
N ALA A 133 10.69 15.03 17.42
CA ALA A 133 10.02 15.69 18.54
C ALA A 133 8.53 15.91 18.26
N ALA A 134 8.17 16.30 17.03
CA ALA A 134 6.80 16.48 16.59
C ALA A 134 6.03 15.15 16.61
N ALA A 135 6.63 14.06 16.06
CA ALA A 135 6.03 12.73 16.04
C ALA A 135 5.80 12.19 17.47
N ILE A 136 6.80 12.31 18.36
CA ILE A 136 6.68 11.87 19.77
C ILE A 136 5.65 12.72 20.51
N THR A 137 5.60 14.05 20.28
CA THR A 137 4.60 14.94 20.87
C THR A 137 3.18 14.58 20.43
N ALA A 138 2.99 14.36 19.11
CA ALA A 138 1.70 13.97 18.56
C ALA A 138 1.26 12.59 19.09
N TYR A 139 2.20 11.64 19.22
CA TYR A 139 1.94 10.33 19.81
C TYR A 139 1.55 10.43 21.27
N ARG A 140 2.31 11.16 22.10
CA ARG A 140 2.03 11.36 23.53
C ARG A 140 0.66 11.97 23.76
N ASN A 141 0.27 12.96 22.93
CA ASN A 141 -1.00 13.67 23.04
C ASN A 141 -2.17 12.92 22.40
N SER A 142 -1.91 11.83 21.67
CA SER A 142 -2.99 11.05 21.06
C SER A 142 -3.86 10.39 22.13
N GLU A 143 -5.13 10.26 21.85
CA GLU A 143 -6.15 9.74 22.76
C GLU A 143 -6.43 8.25 22.52
N ASN A 144 -6.13 7.78 21.30
CA ASN A 144 -6.19 6.37 20.91
C ASN A 144 -4.78 5.80 20.67
N LEU A 145 -4.72 4.49 20.48
CA LEU A 145 -3.48 3.80 20.19
C LEU A 145 -3.07 4.04 18.72
N LYS A 146 -2.03 4.82 18.51
CA LYS A 146 -1.45 5.05 17.18
C LYS A 146 0.07 5.21 17.25
N ASN A 147 0.76 4.93 16.17
CA ASN A 147 2.16 5.27 16.01
C ASN A 147 2.31 6.36 14.96
N ILE A 148 3.24 7.27 15.15
CA ILE A 148 3.46 8.42 14.26
C ILE A 148 4.94 8.51 13.93
N ALA A 149 5.23 8.73 12.65
CA ALA A 149 6.56 9.03 12.16
C ALA A 149 6.51 10.28 11.28
N ALA A 150 7.38 11.23 11.53
CA ALA A 150 7.54 12.38 10.65
C ALA A 150 8.38 11.97 9.41
N THR A 151 8.02 12.47 8.25
CA THR A 151 8.78 12.22 7.01
C THR A 151 10.22 12.74 7.12
N ASP A 152 10.38 13.86 7.78
CA ASP A 152 11.69 14.50 7.99
C ASP A 152 12.61 13.71 8.94
N SER A 153 12.07 12.80 9.78
CA SER A 153 12.85 11.96 10.71
C SER A 153 13.80 11.00 10.00
N PHE A 154 13.51 10.65 8.76
CA PHE A 154 14.28 9.69 7.96
C PHE A 154 15.15 10.37 6.89
N GLY A 155 15.22 11.72 6.88
CA GLY A 155 15.99 12.51 5.92
C GLY A 155 15.52 12.33 4.49
N ASN A 156 16.45 12.35 3.54
CA ASN A 156 16.13 12.07 2.14
C ASN A 156 15.91 10.57 1.96
N LEU A 157 14.66 10.18 1.78
CA LEU A 157 14.34 8.80 1.43
C LEU A 157 14.74 8.53 -0.02
N PRO A 158 15.42 7.43 -0.31
CA PRO A 158 16.00 7.16 -1.62
C PRO A 158 15.02 7.19 -2.77
N ASN A 159 13.80 6.74 -2.52
CA ASN A 159 12.72 6.72 -3.51
C ASN A 159 11.71 7.86 -3.31
N LEU A 160 11.92 8.71 -2.30
CA LEU A 160 10.91 9.67 -1.85
C LEU A 160 9.50 9.06 -1.71
N ASN A 161 9.42 7.74 -1.50
CA ASN A 161 8.17 7.01 -1.36
C ASN A 161 7.67 7.16 0.08
N ALA A 162 6.44 7.62 0.24
CA ALA A 162 5.81 7.77 1.55
C ALA A 162 5.70 6.45 2.33
N GLY A 163 5.58 5.32 1.63
CA GLY A 163 5.55 3.99 2.23
C GLY A 163 6.84 3.61 2.95
N GLU A 164 7.99 4.13 2.53
CA GLU A 164 9.28 3.90 3.19
C GLU A 164 9.30 4.44 4.63
N VAL A 165 8.54 5.48 4.91
CA VAL A 165 8.31 5.96 6.28
C VAL A 165 7.39 5.01 7.04
N ALA A 166 6.32 4.55 6.40
CA ALA A 166 5.33 3.67 7.03
C ALA A 166 5.95 2.36 7.53
N ILE A 167 6.81 1.71 6.74
CA ILE A 167 7.45 0.44 7.14
C ILE A 167 8.40 0.57 8.34
N ARG A 168 8.76 1.79 8.75
CA ARG A 168 9.55 2.04 9.97
C ARG A 168 8.71 2.02 11.24
N LEU A 169 7.39 2.00 11.12
CA LEU A 169 6.49 1.91 12.26
C LEU A 169 6.37 0.46 12.75
N PRO A 170 6.22 0.21 14.07
CA PRO A 170 6.10 -1.15 14.60
C PRO A 170 4.85 -1.86 14.11
N GLY A 171 4.98 -3.15 13.78
CA GLY A 171 3.89 -4.00 13.29
C GLY A 171 3.62 -3.89 11.80
N ILE A 172 4.44 -3.15 11.02
CA ILE A 172 4.32 -3.06 9.57
C ILE A 172 5.39 -3.92 8.88
N TYR A 173 4.96 -4.68 7.88
CA TYR A 173 5.83 -5.37 6.94
C TYR A 173 5.62 -4.82 5.53
N GLY A 174 6.71 -4.52 4.83
CA GLY A 174 6.69 -4.01 3.46
C GLY A 174 6.69 -5.12 2.40
N GLU A 175 5.70 -5.10 1.54
CA GLU A 175 5.63 -5.96 0.36
C GLU A 175 6.42 -5.33 -0.79
N LEU A 176 7.39 -6.05 -1.35
CA LEU A 176 8.22 -5.55 -2.45
C LEU A 176 7.78 -6.12 -3.79
N ASP A 177 7.87 -5.30 -4.84
CA ASP A 177 7.77 -5.76 -6.23
C ASP A 177 9.05 -6.49 -6.68
N ALA A 178 9.06 -7.00 -7.93
CA ALA A 178 10.21 -7.71 -8.49
C ALA A 178 11.47 -6.82 -8.60
N GLY A 179 11.32 -5.51 -8.66
CA GLY A 179 12.42 -4.54 -8.67
C GLY A 179 12.92 -4.14 -7.29
N GLY A 180 12.37 -4.73 -6.22
CA GLY A 180 12.75 -4.40 -4.85
C GLY A 180 12.11 -3.13 -4.29
N ASN A 181 11.19 -2.49 -5.03
CA ASN A 181 10.49 -1.30 -4.54
C ASN A 181 9.29 -1.69 -3.68
N LEU A 182 9.03 -0.86 -2.68
CA LEU A 182 7.87 -1.04 -1.82
C LEU A 182 6.57 -0.83 -2.60
N ALA A 183 5.76 -1.88 -2.71
CA ALA A 183 4.47 -1.87 -3.41
C ALA A 183 3.29 -1.71 -2.44
N GLY A 184 3.30 -2.41 -1.32
CA GLY A 184 2.23 -2.41 -0.33
C GLY A 184 2.75 -2.73 1.06
N PHE A 185 1.84 -2.84 2.02
CA PHE A 185 2.21 -3.24 3.38
C PHE A 185 1.12 -4.07 4.06
N THR A 186 1.57 -4.95 4.93
CA THR A 186 0.72 -5.59 5.93
C THR A 186 0.85 -4.86 7.26
N VAL A 187 -0.21 -4.82 8.04
CA VAL A 187 -0.22 -4.28 9.40
C VAL A 187 -0.60 -5.40 10.35
N ARG A 188 0.26 -5.72 11.32
CA ARG A 188 0.07 -6.85 12.24
C ARG A 188 -0.30 -8.14 11.49
N GLY A 189 0.35 -8.35 10.34
CA GLY A 189 0.14 -9.50 9.46
C GLY A 189 -1.11 -9.45 8.59
N MET A 190 -2.03 -8.51 8.79
CA MET A 190 -3.18 -8.35 7.89
C MET A 190 -2.70 -7.87 6.52
N THR A 191 -3.13 -8.56 5.46
CA THR A 191 -2.76 -8.23 4.08
C THR A 191 -3.21 -6.82 3.69
N SER A 192 -2.57 -6.24 2.67
CA SER A 192 -2.83 -4.86 2.26
C SER A 192 -4.30 -4.56 1.96
N GLY A 193 -5.07 -5.51 1.45
CA GLY A 193 -6.51 -5.36 1.21
C GLY A 193 -7.40 -5.32 2.45
N LEU A 194 -6.86 -5.66 3.64
CA LEU A 194 -7.54 -5.62 4.94
C LEU A 194 -7.08 -4.44 5.80
N ASN A 195 -6.27 -3.54 5.24
CA ASN A 195 -5.83 -2.30 5.86
C ASN A 195 -6.42 -1.11 5.11
N SER A 196 -6.67 -0.02 5.82
CA SER A 196 -7.10 1.23 5.20
C SER A 196 -5.91 2.15 4.98
N VAL A 197 -5.82 2.78 3.81
CA VAL A 197 -4.83 3.81 3.50
C VAL A 197 -5.56 5.10 3.18
N THR A 198 -5.26 6.14 3.94
CA THR A 198 -5.93 7.43 3.83
C THR A 198 -4.92 8.56 3.64
N MET A 199 -5.37 9.65 3.04
CA MET A 199 -4.67 10.92 2.96
C MET A 199 -5.57 11.99 3.60
N ASP A 200 -5.05 12.67 4.63
CA ASP A 200 -5.82 13.63 5.44
C ASP A 200 -7.18 13.06 5.91
N GLY A 201 -7.18 11.75 6.27
CA GLY A 201 -8.35 11.01 6.72
C GLY A 201 -9.35 10.59 5.64
N GLY A 202 -9.15 10.91 4.37
CA GLY A 202 -9.97 10.44 3.26
C GLY A 202 -9.37 9.21 2.57
N LEU A 203 -10.20 8.26 2.16
CA LEU A 203 -9.77 7.02 1.53
C LEU A 203 -9.01 7.30 0.23
N MET A 204 -7.91 6.60 0.03
CA MET A 204 -7.22 6.56 -1.25
C MET A 204 -7.81 5.48 -2.15
N THR A 205 -7.81 5.70 -3.45
CA THR A 205 -8.28 4.70 -4.41
C THR A 205 -7.24 3.62 -4.66
N GLY A 206 -7.70 2.37 -4.84
CA GLY A 206 -6.87 1.24 -5.23
C GLY A 206 -6.20 1.45 -6.60
N GLN A 207 -5.10 0.76 -6.83
CA GLN A 207 -4.30 0.92 -8.04
C GLN A 207 -4.17 -0.38 -8.83
N GLY A 208 -5.25 -1.10 -8.98
CA GLY A 208 -5.27 -2.25 -9.86
C GLY A 208 -6.23 -3.36 -9.48
N GLY A 209 -6.92 -3.88 -10.47
CA GLY A 209 -7.86 -4.98 -10.34
C GLY A 209 -9.07 -4.65 -9.47
N MET A 210 -9.73 -5.69 -9.05
CA MET A 210 -10.94 -5.66 -8.22
C MET A 210 -10.62 -5.89 -6.73
N GLY A 211 -9.39 -5.62 -6.30
CA GLY A 211 -8.97 -5.70 -4.90
C GLY A 211 -9.23 -4.41 -4.12
N ARG A 212 -8.96 -4.45 -2.81
CA ARG A 212 -9.00 -3.26 -1.92
C ARG A 212 -7.60 -2.76 -1.56
N SER A 213 -6.57 -3.41 -2.08
CA SER A 213 -5.17 -3.02 -1.84
C SER A 213 -4.85 -1.69 -2.49
N ILE A 214 -4.08 -0.87 -1.79
CA ILE A 214 -3.57 0.40 -2.29
C ILE A 214 -2.06 0.29 -2.42
N PHE A 215 -1.56 0.46 -3.65
CA PHE A 215 -0.12 0.50 -3.89
C PHE A 215 0.43 1.89 -3.59
N VAL A 216 1.50 1.94 -2.81
CA VAL A 216 2.11 3.19 -2.35
C VAL A 216 3.31 3.63 -3.17
N ASN A 217 3.76 2.79 -4.10
CA ASN A 217 4.92 3.07 -4.96
C ASN A 217 4.76 4.30 -5.87
N ASN A 218 3.53 4.80 -6.03
CA ASN A 218 3.21 5.97 -6.84
C ASN A 218 2.96 7.24 -6.01
N ILE A 219 3.15 7.17 -4.68
CA ILE A 219 2.90 8.27 -3.76
C ILE A 219 4.24 8.80 -3.25
N THR A 220 4.57 10.05 -3.61
CA THR A 220 5.81 10.67 -3.12
C THR A 220 5.69 11.14 -1.69
N GLY A 221 6.73 10.89 -0.88
CA GLY A 221 6.83 11.40 0.49
C GLY A 221 6.93 12.91 0.60
N ALA A 222 7.30 13.61 -0.47
CA ALA A 222 7.39 15.07 -0.50
C ALA A 222 6.03 15.79 -0.28
N MET A 223 4.91 15.07 -0.41
CA MET A 223 3.54 15.59 -0.22
C MET A 223 3.12 15.62 1.25
N PHE A 224 3.82 14.91 2.14
CA PHE A 224 3.39 14.64 3.51
C PHE A 224 4.40 15.10 4.54
N GLU A 225 3.92 15.52 5.70
CA GLU A 225 4.79 15.83 6.83
C GLU A 225 4.93 14.66 7.81
N GLN A 226 3.88 13.81 7.91
CA GLN A 226 3.90 12.67 8.81
C GLN A 226 3.04 11.51 8.29
N VAL A 227 3.35 10.32 8.79
CA VAL A 227 2.61 9.09 8.59
C VAL A 227 2.12 8.62 9.94
N GLU A 228 0.82 8.39 10.05
CA GLU A 228 0.16 7.88 11.24
C GLU A 228 -0.30 6.44 10.99
N LEU A 229 0.00 5.52 11.89
CA LEU A 229 -0.58 4.18 11.95
C LEU A 229 -1.55 4.12 13.11
N VAL A 230 -2.84 4.09 12.82
CA VAL A 230 -3.93 3.97 13.79
C VAL A 230 -4.26 2.51 13.99
N LYS A 231 -4.09 2.00 15.22
CA LYS A 231 -4.31 0.60 15.60
C LYS A 231 -5.57 0.41 16.44
N GLY A 232 -5.94 1.39 17.25
CA GLY A 232 -7.17 1.41 18.05
C GLY A 232 -8.26 2.20 17.33
N HIS A 233 -9.30 1.51 16.85
CA HIS A 233 -10.42 2.17 16.15
C HIS A 233 -11.25 3.01 17.11
N THR A 234 -11.55 4.23 16.71
CA THR A 234 -12.46 5.15 17.43
C THR A 234 -13.71 5.38 16.60
N PRO A 235 -14.86 5.72 17.23
CA PRO A 235 -16.13 5.82 16.51
C PRO A 235 -16.14 6.86 15.38
N ASP A 236 -15.33 7.91 15.49
CA ASP A 236 -15.18 8.97 14.49
C ASP A 236 -14.30 8.57 13.29
N LYS A 237 -13.75 7.36 13.26
CA LYS A 237 -12.95 6.81 12.16
C LYS A 237 -13.66 5.61 11.54
N GLY A 238 -13.32 5.28 10.28
CA GLY A 238 -13.84 4.07 9.65
C GLY A 238 -13.44 2.81 10.41
N ALA A 239 -14.36 1.85 10.55
CA ALA A 239 -14.11 0.57 11.19
C ALA A 239 -13.60 -0.49 10.20
N ASP A 240 -13.51 -0.16 8.91
CA ASP A 240 -13.19 -1.04 7.78
C ASP A 240 -11.69 -1.32 7.63
N SER A 241 -11.05 -1.71 8.73
CA SER A 241 -9.63 -2.07 8.74
C SER A 241 -9.35 -3.10 9.82
N LEU A 242 -8.96 -4.31 9.45
CA LEU A 242 -8.62 -5.36 10.41
C LEU A 242 -7.23 -5.17 11.03
N GLY A 243 -6.24 -4.75 10.24
CA GLY A 243 -4.89 -4.53 10.74
C GLY A 243 -4.72 -3.16 11.39
N GLY A 244 -5.11 -2.13 10.67
CA GLY A 244 -4.99 -0.73 11.06
C GLY A 244 -5.19 0.22 9.88
N THR A 245 -5.23 1.51 10.18
CA THR A 245 -5.31 2.57 9.16
C THR A 245 -3.99 3.31 9.09
N ILE A 246 -3.41 3.40 7.89
CA ILE A 246 -2.25 4.25 7.61
C ILE A 246 -2.77 5.56 7.04
N ASN A 247 -2.49 6.66 7.72
CA ASN A 247 -2.91 8.00 7.31
C ASN A 247 -1.70 8.85 6.96
N PHE A 248 -1.61 9.27 5.70
CA PHE A 248 -0.63 10.24 5.22
C PHE A 248 -1.17 11.64 5.45
N LYS A 249 -0.49 12.43 6.26
CA LYS A 249 -0.94 13.78 6.62
C LYS A 249 -0.13 14.83 5.89
N SER A 250 -0.83 15.70 5.16
CA SER A 250 -0.20 16.81 4.44
C SER A 250 0.06 17.98 5.37
N ARG A 251 1.13 18.76 5.08
CA ARG A 251 1.45 19.97 5.86
C ARG A 251 0.46 21.09 5.58
N SER A 252 0.05 21.81 6.64
CA SER A 252 -0.71 23.05 6.48
C SER A 252 0.21 24.17 5.94
N PRO A 253 -0.18 24.89 4.88
CA PRO A 253 0.61 26.04 4.43
C PRO A 253 0.63 27.21 5.46
N LEU A 254 -0.27 27.22 6.41
CA LEU A 254 -0.26 28.19 7.54
C LEU A 254 0.71 27.81 8.66
N SER A 255 1.36 26.65 8.64
CA SER A 255 2.23 26.12 9.72
C SER A 255 3.64 26.74 9.75
N MET A 256 3.94 27.79 9.00
CA MET A 256 5.25 28.43 9.01
C MET A 256 5.17 29.91 9.48
N ARG A 257 6.22 30.36 10.17
CA ARG A 257 6.38 31.77 10.57
C ARG A 257 6.93 32.64 9.45
N GLU A 258 7.69 32.07 8.55
CA GLU A 258 8.22 32.73 7.35
C GLU A 258 7.07 33.15 6.42
N LYS A 259 7.25 34.23 5.66
CA LYS A 259 6.27 34.64 4.65
C LYS A 259 6.29 33.66 3.47
N ARG A 260 7.50 33.28 3.02
CA ARG A 260 7.71 32.42 1.85
C ARG A 260 8.76 31.38 2.14
N ARG A 261 8.58 30.17 1.61
CA ARG A 261 9.55 29.07 1.61
C ARG A 261 9.56 28.38 0.27
N ILE A 262 10.74 28.21 -0.29
CA ILE A 262 10.97 27.43 -1.50
C ILE A 262 11.89 26.27 -1.12
N THR A 263 11.49 25.04 -1.41
CA THR A 263 12.30 23.83 -1.21
C THR A 263 12.55 23.16 -2.54
N TYR A 264 13.72 22.58 -2.70
CA TYR A 264 14.06 21.85 -3.92
C TYR A 264 14.91 20.62 -3.61
N THR A 265 14.76 19.60 -4.45
CA THR A 265 15.61 18.41 -4.48
C THR A 265 15.87 18.07 -5.93
N VAL A 266 17.12 17.83 -6.27
CA VAL A 266 17.53 17.35 -7.59
C VAL A 266 18.53 16.23 -7.39
N THR A 267 18.20 15.04 -7.86
CA THR A 267 19.04 13.85 -7.70
C THR A 267 19.16 13.07 -8.98
N GLY A 268 20.31 12.40 -9.14
CA GLY A 268 20.54 11.37 -10.13
C GLY A 268 20.50 10.00 -9.44
N ARG A 269 19.88 9.03 -10.09
CA ARG A 269 19.77 7.65 -9.63
C ARG A 269 20.39 6.71 -10.64
N ILE A 270 21.24 5.79 -10.16
CA ILE A 270 21.75 4.67 -10.94
C ILE A 270 20.77 3.51 -10.75
N ALA A 271 19.98 3.22 -11.78
CA ALA A 271 18.99 2.15 -11.83
C ALA A 271 18.76 1.75 -13.30
N PRO A 272 18.71 0.45 -13.64
CA PRO A 272 18.94 -0.67 -12.73
C PRO A 272 20.36 -0.69 -12.17
N SER A 273 20.53 -1.40 -11.07
CA SER A 273 21.83 -1.51 -10.40
C SER A 273 22.93 -2.06 -11.34
N PHE A 274 24.11 -1.45 -11.30
CA PHE A 274 25.27 -1.97 -12.02
C PHE A 274 25.80 -3.30 -11.43
N THR A 275 25.37 -3.68 -10.22
CA THR A 275 25.73 -4.96 -9.61
C THR A 275 24.91 -6.12 -10.17
N GLN A 276 23.81 -5.85 -10.86
CA GLN A 276 22.98 -6.83 -11.51
C GLN A 276 23.33 -6.92 -13.01
N GLN A 277 23.49 -8.13 -13.53
CA GLN A 277 23.60 -8.36 -14.96
C GLN A 277 22.20 -8.32 -15.58
N ILE A 278 21.99 -7.37 -16.50
CA ILE A 278 20.76 -7.26 -17.25
C ILE A 278 21.04 -7.76 -18.66
N PRO A 279 20.39 -8.85 -19.08
CA PRO A 279 20.54 -9.40 -20.44
C PRO A 279 19.94 -8.49 -21.51
N ILE A 280 18.88 -7.75 -21.16
CA ILE A 280 18.23 -6.81 -22.07
C ILE A 280 19.01 -5.51 -22.07
N ARG A 281 19.32 -4.99 -23.25
CA ARG A 281 20.03 -3.73 -23.42
C ARG A 281 19.23 -2.60 -22.78
N GLU A 282 19.92 -1.87 -21.93
CA GLU A 282 19.43 -0.65 -21.32
C GLU A 282 20.08 0.56 -22.02
N ASP A 283 19.25 1.53 -22.40
CA ASP A 283 19.73 2.74 -23.08
C ASP A 283 20.57 3.62 -22.15
N ARG A 284 20.16 3.69 -20.87
CA ARG A 284 20.86 4.51 -19.86
C ARG A 284 20.59 4.00 -18.45
N ARG A 285 21.58 4.16 -17.56
CA ARG A 285 21.48 3.80 -16.13
C ARG A 285 21.26 5.01 -15.22
N LEU A 286 21.54 6.22 -15.69
CA LEU A 286 21.36 7.42 -14.89
C LEU A 286 20.00 8.06 -15.18
N HIS A 287 19.18 8.16 -14.16
CA HIS A 287 17.84 8.72 -14.21
C HIS A 287 17.69 9.89 -13.24
N GLY A 288 16.92 10.91 -13.64
CA GLY A 288 16.71 12.10 -12.85
C GLY A 288 15.47 12.04 -11.96
N LEU A 289 15.57 12.67 -10.79
CA LEU A 289 14.47 12.92 -9.88
C LEU A 289 14.54 14.38 -9.42
N ALA A 290 13.42 15.08 -9.48
CA ALA A 290 13.34 16.48 -9.03
C ALA A 290 12.05 16.73 -8.26
N THR A 291 12.17 17.52 -7.18
CA THR A 291 11.04 18.05 -6.41
C THR A 291 11.21 19.56 -6.26
N LEU A 292 10.12 20.29 -6.43
CA LEU A 292 10.04 21.72 -6.13
C LEU A 292 8.82 21.96 -5.24
N GLY A 293 9.04 22.49 -4.05
CA GLY A 293 8.02 22.94 -3.13
C GLY A 293 8.01 24.46 -3.02
N TYR A 294 6.85 25.04 -3.14
CA TYR A 294 6.60 26.46 -2.88
C TYR A 294 5.54 26.58 -1.81
N GLN A 295 5.76 27.46 -0.83
CA GLN A 295 4.82 27.76 0.24
C GLN A 295 4.89 29.23 0.56
N GLU A 296 3.72 29.90 0.65
CA GLU A 296 3.64 31.33 1.02
C GLU A 296 2.38 31.61 1.84
N VAL A 297 2.52 32.56 2.77
CA VAL A 297 1.43 33.07 3.62
C VAL A 297 1.16 34.52 3.29
N PHE A 298 -0.09 34.79 2.98
CA PHE A 298 -0.57 36.11 2.55
C PHE A 298 -1.49 36.73 3.60
N ASP A 299 -1.50 38.06 3.59
CA ASP A 299 -2.54 38.89 4.18
C ASP A 299 -3.66 39.03 3.13
N ALA A 300 -4.82 38.46 3.37
CA ALA A 300 -5.90 38.42 2.40
C ALA A 300 -7.19 39.00 2.99
N PHE A 301 -7.92 39.76 2.17
CA PHE A 301 -9.27 40.32 2.50
C PHE A 301 -9.33 41.00 3.85
N GLY A 302 -8.28 41.79 4.19
CA GLY A 302 -8.20 42.54 5.45
C GLY A 302 -7.74 41.78 6.69
N GLY A 303 -7.44 40.45 6.53
CA GLY A 303 -6.83 39.67 7.61
C GLY A 303 -5.31 39.66 7.53
N SER A 304 -4.63 39.32 8.62
CA SER A 304 -3.18 39.18 8.68
C SER A 304 -2.80 37.71 8.72
N ARG A 305 -1.87 37.30 7.85
CA ARG A 305 -1.33 35.93 7.76
C ARG A 305 -2.43 34.85 7.74
N ASN A 306 -3.49 35.10 7.01
CA ASN A 306 -4.73 34.31 7.05
C ASN A 306 -4.95 33.41 5.81
N LEU A 307 -4.18 33.58 4.73
CA LEU A 307 -4.21 32.71 3.56
C LEU A 307 -2.85 32.08 3.37
N GLY A 308 -2.77 30.76 3.53
CA GLY A 308 -1.60 29.97 3.19
C GLY A 308 -1.82 29.21 1.88
N VAL A 309 -0.81 29.20 1.02
CA VAL A 309 -0.83 28.45 -0.26
C VAL A 309 0.42 27.61 -0.35
N SER A 310 0.31 26.39 -0.78
CA SER A 310 1.44 25.53 -1.12
C SER A 310 1.25 24.85 -2.47
N LEU A 311 2.37 24.66 -3.18
CA LEU A 311 2.46 23.92 -4.44
C LEU A 311 3.66 22.97 -4.35
N THR A 312 3.46 21.70 -4.58
CA THR A 312 4.52 20.69 -4.69
C THR A 312 4.49 20.10 -6.08
N LEU A 313 5.63 20.17 -6.76
CA LEU A 313 5.87 19.54 -8.06
C LEU A 313 6.91 18.45 -7.87
N PHE A 314 6.62 17.27 -8.39
CA PHE A 314 7.52 16.12 -8.37
C PHE A 314 7.61 15.49 -9.75
N ASN A 315 8.82 15.18 -10.18
CA ASN A 315 9.08 14.42 -11.39
C ASN A 315 10.18 13.42 -11.12
N SER A 316 9.95 12.16 -11.44
CA SER A 316 10.97 11.13 -11.36
C SER A 316 10.95 10.22 -12.57
N GLU A 317 12.12 9.74 -12.90
CA GLU A 317 12.36 8.71 -13.88
C GLU A 317 13.24 7.64 -13.24
N THR A 318 12.93 6.37 -13.48
CA THR A 318 13.75 5.24 -13.03
C THR A 318 13.54 4.04 -13.94
N ALA A 319 14.54 3.18 -14.02
CA ALA A 319 14.42 1.90 -14.70
C ALA A 319 14.59 0.77 -13.68
N ILE A 320 13.88 -0.33 -13.92
CA ILE A 320 14.01 -1.58 -13.17
C ILE A 320 14.50 -2.61 -14.17
N GLY A 321 15.64 -3.23 -13.85
CA GLY A 321 16.07 -4.46 -14.48
C GLY A 321 16.10 -5.54 -13.43
N SER A 322 15.47 -6.66 -13.71
CA SER A 322 15.39 -7.76 -12.76
C SER A 322 15.51 -9.09 -13.49
N PHE A 323 16.45 -9.91 -13.03
CA PHE A 323 16.55 -11.30 -13.42
C PHE A 323 16.10 -12.18 -12.27
N PHE A 324 15.12 -13.04 -12.51
CA PHE A 324 14.64 -13.97 -11.49
C PHE A 324 14.31 -15.32 -12.06
N THR A 325 14.33 -16.32 -11.19
CA THR A 325 13.98 -17.69 -11.55
C THR A 325 12.83 -18.20 -10.72
N THR A 326 11.95 -19.00 -11.34
CA THR A 326 10.88 -19.71 -10.66
C THR A 326 10.92 -21.20 -10.99
N ARG A 327 10.43 -22.03 -10.07
CA ARG A 327 10.47 -23.49 -10.17
C ARG A 327 9.21 -24.10 -9.58
N ASP A 328 8.90 -25.28 -10.12
CA ASP A 328 7.87 -26.12 -9.53
C ASP A 328 8.36 -27.57 -9.42
N TYR A 329 7.94 -28.21 -8.34
CA TYR A 329 8.47 -29.51 -7.91
C TYR A 329 7.38 -30.56 -7.82
N GLN A 330 7.80 -31.81 -7.71
CA GLN A 330 6.96 -32.96 -7.35
C GLN A 330 6.15 -32.62 -6.09
N ASN A 331 4.91 -33.07 -6.04
CA ASN A 331 4.00 -32.83 -4.92
C ASN A 331 4.32 -33.73 -3.71
N THR A 332 5.46 -33.54 -3.09
CA THR A 332 5.93 -34.30 -1.93
C THR A 332 6.57 -33.43 -0.86
N MET A 333 6.38 -33.83 0.42
CA MET A 333 7.07 -33.23 1.58
C MET A 333 8.42 -33.90 1.85
N THR A 334 8.75 -34.95 1.11
CA THR A 334 10.03 -35.66 1.28
C THR A 334 11.05 -35.20 0.26
N SER A 335 12.33 -35.14 0.64
CA SER A 335 13.45 -34.92 -0.25
C SER A 335 14.05 -36.27 -0.66
N PRO A 336 14.46 -36.46 -1.94
CA PRO A 336 14.44 -35.50 -3.05
C PRO A 336 13.09 -35.38 -3.76
N ALA A 337 12.77 -34.17 -4.22
CA ALA A 337 11.66 -33.90 -5.15
C ALA A 337 12.22 -33.52 -6.53
N PHE A 338 11.70 -34.09 -7.61
CA PHE A 338 12.12 -33.68 -8.94
C PHE A 338 11.51 -32.32 -9.30
N LEU A 339 12.25 -31.57 -10.13
CA LEU A 339 11.80 -30.33 -10.73
C LEU A 339 11.19 -30.60 -12.10
N TRP A 340 9.93 -30.21 -12.30
CA TRP A 340 9.23 -30.46 -13.57
C TRP A 340 8.94 -29.20 -14.37
N ASP A 341 9.05 -28.00 -13.76
CA ASP A 341 8.84 -26.69 -14.37
C ASP A 341 9.94 -25.74 -13.89
N TYR A 342 10.69 -25.22 -14.82
CA TYR A 342 11.75 -24.25 -14.61
C TYR A 342 11.56 -23.05 -15.51
N ARG A 343 11.57 -21.88 -14.94
CA ARG A 343 11.40 -20.64 -15.66
C ARG A 343 12.42 -19.60 -15.20
N TRP A 344 12.95 -18.85 -16.15
CA TRP A 344 13.65 -17.62 -15.86
C TRP A 344 13.07 -16.45 -16.62
N ASP A 345 13.14 -15.28 -16.02
CA ASP A 345 12.59 -14.04 -16.50
C ASP A 345 13.65 -12.93 -16.51
N ASP A 346 13.75 -12.23 -17.62
CA ASP A 346 14.42 -10.94 -17.73
C ASP A 346 13.37 -9.87 -17.88
N LEU A 347 13.26 -9.01 -16.88
CA LEU A 347 12.35 -7.90 -16.87
C LEU A 347 13.12 -6.58 -16.98
N TYR A 348 12.73 -5.76 -17.91
CA TYR A 348 13.13 -4.37 -17.98
C TYR A 348 11.87 -3.49 -17.99
N ASN A 349 11.85 -2.48 -17.13
CA ASN A 349 10.71 -1.59 -17.00
C ASN A 349 11.18 -0.17 -16.73
N HIS A 350 10.81 0.75 -17.61
CA HIS A 350 11.09 2.17 -17.47
C HIS A 350 9.87 2.88 -16.88
N ARG A 351 10.03 3.45 -15.69
CA ARG A 351 8.98 4.12 -14.94
C ARG A 351 9.17 5.63 -14.95
N ARG A 352 8.07 6.36 -15.15
CA ARG A 352 7.98 7.81 -15.01
C ARG A 352 6.86 8.16 -14.07
N GLN A 353 7.10 9.15 -13.22
CA GLN A 353 6.10 9.63 -12.29
C GLN A 353 6.12 11.16 -12.24
N LYS A 354 4.95 11.77 -12.33
CA LYS A 354 4.74 13.21 -12.18
C LYS A 354 3.63 13.43 -11.17
N ASN A 355 3.91 14.23 -10.13
CA ASN A 355 2.90 14.57 -9.14
C ASN A 355 2.83 16.09 -9.02
N ILE A 356 1.61 16.59 -8.93
CA ILE A 356 1.31 18.00 -8.68
C ILE A 356 0.33 18.01 -7.51
N THR A 357 0.68 18.73 -6.44
CA THR A 357 -0.21 18.93 -5.29
C THR A 357 -0.26 20.40 -4.96
N ALA A 358 -1.47 20.94 -4.89
CA ALA A 358 -1.73 22.30 -4.46
C ALA A 358 -2.65 22.29 -3.25
N LYS A 359 -2.31 23.04 -2.20
CA LYS A 359 -3.14 23.20 -1.00
C LYS A 359 -3.29 24.67 -0.65
N ALA A 360 -4.49 25.06 -0.28
CA ALA A 360 -4.79 26.39 0.24
C ALA A 360 -5.59 26.27 1.53
N ASP A 361 -5.10 26.93 2.60
CA ASP A 361 -5.82 27.07 3.87
C ASP A 361 -6.13 28.54 4.06
N TYR A 362 -7.40 28.88 4.23
CA TYR A 362 -7.85 30.24 4.43
C TYR A 362 -8.63 30.39 5.73
N ARG A 363 -8.12 31.22 6.62
CA ARG A 363 -8.76 31.58 7.87
C ARG A 363 -9.70 32.77 7.63
N LEU A 364 -10.96 32.45 7.31
CA LEU A 364 -12.03 33.41 7.04
C LEU A 364 -12.27 34.36 8.24
N THR A 365 -12.29 33.79 9.43
CA THR A 365 -12.44 34.49 10.68
C THR A 365 -11.49 33.87 11.72
N PRO A 366 -11.27 34.47 12.89
CA PRO A 366 -10.53 33.84 13.96
C PRO A 366 -11.07 32.47 14.39
N SER A 367 -12.35 32.19 14.07
CA SER A 367 -13.05 30.95 14.41
C SER A 367 -13.31 30.01 13.26
N THR A 368 -13.06 30.41 12.00
CA THR A 368 -13.40 29.63 10.83
C THR A 368 -12.22 29.50 9.89
N LYS A 369 -11.82 28.27 9.58
CA LYS A 369 -10.83 27.92 8.57
C LYS A 369 -11.50 27.11 7.45
N VAL A 370 -11.18 27.39 6.20
CA VAL A 370 -11.52 26.58 5.05
C VAL A 370 -10.24 26.09 4.41
N SER A 371 -10.27 24.87 3.88
CA SER A 371 -9.12 24.23 3.24
C SER A 371 -9.53 23.66 1.90
N PHE A 372 -8.60 23.70 0.96
CA PHE A 372 -8.72 23.10 -0.35
C PHE A 372 -7.43 22.36 -0.70
N LEU A 373 -7.53 21.12 -1.20
CA LEU A 373 -6.41 20.32 -1.67
C LEU A 373 -6.75 19.75 -3.05
N GLY A 374 -5.86 19.96 -4.02
CA GLY A 374 -5.89 19.32 -5.32
C GLY A 374 -4.64 18.50 -5.54
N THR A 375 -4.78 17.25 -5.98
CA THR A 375 -3.66 16.35 -6.29
C THR A 375 -3.86 15.68 -7.63
N TYR A 376 -2.81 15.68 -8.44
CA TYR A 376 -2.71 14.93 -9.68
C TYR A 376 -1.44 14.08 -9.67
N ILE A 377 -1.58 12.79 -9.89
CA ILE A 377 -0.48 11.83 -10.02
C ILE A 377 -0.60 11.16 -11.39
N ASP A 378 0.46 11.21 -12.19
CA ASP A 378 0.61 10.47 -13.44
C ASP A 378 1.80 9.52 -13.29
N HIS A 379 1.52 8.24 -13.14
CA HIS A 379 2.52 7.19 -13.15
C HIS A 379 2.40 6.40 -14.44
N SER A 380 3.50 6.29 -15.16
CA SER A 380 3.55 5.52 -16.40
C SER A 380 4.74 4.57 -16.41
N GLU A 381 4.50 3.36 -16.88
CA GLU A 381 5.53 2.39 -17.23
C GLU A 381 5.61 2.36 -18.75
N VAL A 382 6.69 2.91 -19.28
CA VAL A 382 6.94 3.00 -20.71
C VAL A 382 8.06 2.01 -21.04
N PHE A 383 7.88 1.18 -22.03
CA PHE A 383 8.85 0.14 -22.41
C PHE A 383 8.99 -1.01 -21.40
N ARG A 384 7.90 -1.45 -20.79
CA ARG A 384 7.93 -2.72 -20.06
C ARG A 384 8.16 -3.86 -21.06
N ARG A 385 9.35 -4.46 -20.97
CA ARG A 385 9.74 -5.64 -21.72
C ARG A 385 10.01 -6.78 -20.75
N GLN A 386 9.49 -7.95 -21.07
CA GLN A 386 9.76 -9.16 -20.32
C GLN A 386 10.05 -10.28 -21.29
N TYR A 387 11.21 -10.88 -21.11
CA TYR A 387 11.62 -12.07 -21.79
C TYR A 387 11.57 -13.23 -20.81
N ASN A 388 10.78 -14.24 -21.17
CA ASN A 388 10.53 -15.39 -20.31
C ASN A 388 10.87 -16.66 -21.06
N VAL A 389 11.68 -17.53 -20.45
CA VAL A 389 11.93 -18.88 -20.93
C VAL A 389 11.43 -19.86 -19.89
N ARG A 390 10.58 -20.78 -20.31
CA ARG A 390 9.99 -21.81 -19.45
C ARG A 390 10.22 -23.19 -20.02
N ALA A 391 11.04 -24.00 -19.34
CA ALA A 391 11.25 -25.40 -19.63
C ALA A 391 10.40 -26.28 -18.70
N PHE A 392 9.51 -27.09 -19.24
CA PHE A 392 8.58 -27.89 -18.43
C PHE A 392 8.19 -29.20 -19.12
N THR A 393 7.60 -30.08 -18.31
CA THR A 393 7.08 -31.35 -18.81
C THR A 393 5.57 -31.28 -18.96
N ASN A 394 5.09 -30.98 -20.17
CA ASN A 394 3.68 -30.84 -20.47
C ASN A 394 2.92 -32.15 -20.22
N GLY A 395 1.79 -32.07 -19.48
CA GLY A 395 0.97 -33.24 -19.14
C GLY A 395 1.55 -34.14 -18.04
N GLN A 396 2.74 -33.86 -17.49
CA GLN A 396 3.22 -34.56 -16.31
C GLN A 396 2.48 -34.10 -15.06
N ALA A 397 1.80 -35.04 -14.42
CA ALA A 397 1.22 -34.78 -13.13
C ALA A 397 2.36 -34.62 -12.09
N GLN A 398 2.16 -33.70 -11.15
CA GLN A 398 3.09 -33.48 -10.05
C GLN A 398 3.29 -34.70 -9.14
N ASP A 399 2.33 -35.64 -9.19
CA ASP A 399 2.33 -36.88 -8.44
C ASP A 399 2.85 -38.09 -9.27
N THR A 400 3.33 -37.86 -10.49
CA THR A 400 3.84 -38.92 -11.35
C THR A 400 5.09 -39.52 -10.74
N VAL A 401 5.13 -40.85 -10.68
CA VAL A 401 6.34 -41.60 -10.32
C VAL A 401 7.22 -41.77 -11.59
N PRO A 402 8.44 -41.26 -11.59
CA PRO A 402 9.37 -41.40 -12.74
C PRO A 402 9.65 -42.87 -13.06
N SER A 403 9.64 -43.18 -14.35
CA SER A 403 9.86 -44.52 -14.89
C SER A 403 10.75 -44.48 -16.15
N ALA A 404 10.95 -45.61 -16.80
CA ALA A 404 11.71 -45.70 -18.05
C ALA A 404 11.05 -44.88 -19.19
N THR A 405 9.74 -44.65 -19.15
CA THR A 405 8.97 -44.01 -20.24
C THR A 405 8.50 -42.60 -19.92
N THR A 406 8.58 -42.16 -18.67
CA THR A 406 8.19 -40.79 -18.28
C THR A 406 9.22 -39.77 -18.74
N SER A 407 8.79 -38.47 -18.84
CA SER A 407 9.68 -37.36 -19.17
C SER A 407 10.81 -37.21 -18.14
N ILE A 408 10.49 -37.33 -16.86
CA ILE A 408 11.48 -37.27 -15.79
C ILE A 408 12.24 -38.59 -15.73
N VAL A 409 13.57 -38.51 -15.71
CA VAL A 409 14.46 -39.67 -15.58
C VAL A 409 14.54 -40.04 -14.09
N PRO A 410 14.39 -41.38 -13.74
CA PRO A 410 14.67 -41.86 -12.40
C PRO A 410 16.10 -41.53 -11.94
N GLY A 411 16.32 -41.43 -10.64
CA GLY A 411 17.63 -41.09 -10.06
C GLY A 411 17.90 -39.59 -9.94
N TYR A 412 16.87 -38.74 -9.98
CA TYR A 412 16.96 -37.34 -9.68
C TYR A 412 17.39 -37.12 -8.22
N THR A 413 18.01 -35.99 -7.97
CA THR A 413 18.40 -35.55 -6.62
C THR A 413 17.65 -34.27 -6.22
N SER A 414 17.84 -33.78 -5.01
CA SER A 414 17.33 -32.46 -4.59
C SER A 414 17.92 -31.30 -5.40
N ARG A 415 19.01 -31.52 -6.13
CA ARG A 415 19.74 -30.50 -6.90
C ARG A 415 19.73 -30.72 -8.40
N ILE A 416 19.55 -31.96 -8.87
CA ILE A 416 19.64 -32.33 -10.30
C ILE A 416 18.36 -33.02 -10.74
N THR A 417 17.76 -32.54 -11.81
CA THR A 417 16.66 -33.19 -12.51
C THR A 417 17.01 -33.31 -13.98
N THR A 418 16.87 -34.55 -14.56
CA THR A 418 17.08 -34.82 -15.95
C THR A 418 15.75 -35.13 -16.63
N VAL A 419 15.50 -34.47 -17.76
CA VAL A 419 14.29 -34.63 -18.58
C VAL A 419 14.66 -35.23 -19.97
N ARG A 420 13.92 -36.24 -20.38
CA ARG A 420 14.10 -36.91 -21.72
C ARG A 420 13.50 -36.04 -22.83
N PRO A 421 14.02 -36.16 -24.06
CA PRO A 421 13.47 -35.50 -25.26
C PRO A 421 12.22 -36.22 -25.79
N VAL A 422 11.12 -36.14 -25.07
CA VAL A 422 9.82 -36.72 -25.44
C VAL A 422 8.84 -35.61 -25.78
N ALA A 423 7.73 -35.93 -26.45
CA ALA A 423 6.75 -34.94 -26.90
C ALA A 423 6.18 -34.07 -25.78
N SER A 424 6.14 -34.60 -24.54
CA SER A 424 5.73 -33.80 -23.35
C SER A 424 6.80 -32.88 -22.80
N SER A 425 8.05 -32.97 -23.27
CA SER A 425 9.16 -32.11 -22.85
C SER A 425 9.22 -30.90 -23.76
N VAL A 426 8.97 -29.70 -23.19
CA VAL A 426 8.77 -28.47 -23.97
C VAL A 426 9.55 -27.33 -23.39
N ILE A 427 9.93 -26.37 -24.24
CA ILE A 427 10.42 -25.04 -23.83
C ILE A 427 9.59 -23.98 -24.53
N ASP A 428 9.00 -23.10 -23.75
CA ASP A 428 8.33 -21.91 -24.24
C ASP A 428 9.26 -20.69 -24.11
N VAL A 429 9.27 -19.88 -25.13
CA VAL A 429 9.91 -18.57 -25.16
C VAL A 429 8.83 -17.54 -25.38
N THR A 430 8.60 -16.74 -24.35
CA THR A 430 7.57 -15.69 -24.36
C THR A 430 8.23 -14.32 -24.29
N MET A 431 7.89 -13.46 -25.24
CA MET A 431 8.27 -12.06 -25.27
C MET A 431 7.05 -11.21 -25.02
N THR A 432 7.18 -10.27 -24.06
CA THR A 432 6.18 -9.23 -23.80
C THR A 432 6.83 -7.88 -24.05
N GLY A 433 6.21 -7.04 -24.87
CA GLY A 433 6.70 -5.68 -24.98
C GLY A 433 6.48 -4.98 -26.32
N PRO A 434 6.73 -3.67 -26.32
CA PRO A 434 6.58 -2.79 -25.17
C PRO A 434 5.12 -2.73 -24.69
N ASN A 435 4.89 -2.95 -23.42
CA ASN A 435 3.56 -2.90 -22.84
C ASN A 435 3.45 -1.63 -21.98
N ASN A 436 2.71 -0.65 -22.45
CA ASN A 436 2.54 0.62 -21.76
C ASN A 436 1.51 0.46 -20.62
N PHE A 437 1.87 0.98 -19.46
CA PHE A 437 0.99 1.05 -18.29
C PHE A 437 0.84 2.52 -17.89
N PHE A 438 -0.40 2.95 -17.68
CA PHE A 438 -0.71 4.28 -17.18
C PHE A 438 -1.60 4.16 -15.95
N ASN A 439 -1.25 4.90 -14.91
CA ASN A 439 -2.03 5.03 -13.69
C ASN A 439 -2.13 6.52 -13.34
N ARG A 440 -3.32 7.09 -13.47
CA ARG A 440 -3.60 8.49 -13.23
C ARG A 440 -4.57 8.66 -12.09
N LEU A 441 -4.11 9.31 -11.02
CA LEU A 441 -4.93 9.67 -9.88
C LEU A 441 -5.23 11.16 -9.90
N ARG A 442 -6.51 11.50 -9.69
CA ARG A 442 -6.99 12.87 -9.48
C ARG A 442 -7.73 12.91 -8.16
N ARG A 443 -7.43 13.90 -7.35
CA ARG A 443 -8.08 14.08 -6.06
C ARG A 443 -8.36 15.55 -5.80
N VAL A 444 -9.54 15.84 -5.27
CA VAL A 444 -9.94 17.15 -4.81
C VAL A 444 -10.61 17.00 -3.45
N ASP A 445 -10.15 17.78 -2.49
CA ASP A 445 -10.70 17.86 -1.14
C ASP A 445 -11.10 19.31 -0.85
N ALA A 446 -12.25 19.50 -0.26
CA ALA A 446 -12.68 20.77 0.31
C ALA A 446 -13.14 20.54 1.75
N GLY A 447 -12.67 21.36 2.68
CA GLY A 447 -12.97 21.21 4.09
C GLY A 447 -13.20 22.53 4.79
N PHE A 448 -13.90 22.46 5.92
CA PHE A 448 -14.04 23.59 6.83
C PHE A 448 -13.91 23.13 8.28
N GLU A 449 -13.43 24.03 9.12
CA GLU A 449 -13.38 23.91 10.56
C GLU A 449 -13.95 25.19 11.15
N HIS A 450 -14.85 25.06 12.13
CA HIS A 450 -15.43 26.20 12.83
C HIS A 450 -15.44 25.94 14.34
N GLU A 451 -14.87 26.88 15.12
CA GLU A 451 -14.82 26.79 16.56
C GLU A 451 -15.40 28.05 17.18
N LYS A 452 -16.47 27.90 17.98
CA LYS A 452 -17.12 29.00 18.69
C LYS A 452 -17.55 28.55 20.07
N GLY A 453 -16.84 29.03 21.09
CA GLY A 453 -17.10 28.65 22.48
C GLY A 453 -16.91 27.14 22.69
N PRO A 454 -17.90 26.42 23.26
CA PRO A 454 -17.80 24.99 23.49
C PRO A 454 -18.04 24.15 22.23
N LEU A 455 -18.48 24.72 21.11
CA LEU A 455 -18.85 24.03 19.88
C LEU A 455 -17.71 24.07 18.85
N GLN A 456 -17.36 22.92 18.33
CA GLN A 456 -16.49 22.74 17.15
C GLN A 456 -17.26 21.98 16.09
N LEU A 457 -17.21 22.45 14.84
CA LEU A 457 -17.78 21.82 13.68
C LEU A 457 -16.69 21.58 12.64
N GLU A 458 -16.64 20.39 12.08
CA GLU A 458 -15.73 20.02 11.01
C GLU A 458 -16.54 19.38 9.89
N GLY A 459 -16.24 19.75 8.65
CA GLY A 459 -16.84 19.09 7.49
C GLY A 459 -15.87 19.01 6.35
N ASN A 460 -15.99 17.97 5.54
CA ASN A 460 -15.23 17.84 4.32
C ASN A 460 -16.01 17.08 3.24
N LEU A 461 -15.68 17.42 2.02
CA LEU A 461 -16.15 16.75 0.80
C LEU A 461 -14.92 16.39 -0.03
N ARG A 462 -14.87 15.15 -0.52
CA ARG A 462 -13.72 14.62 -1.27
C ARG A 462 -14.18 13.86 -2.48
N TYR A 463 -13.42 14.00 -3.55
CA TYR A 463 -13.52 13.16 -4.74
C TYR A 463 -12.15 12.66 -5.14
N THR A 464 -12.01 11.35 -5.33
CA THR A 464 -10.78 10.71 -5.79
C THR A 464 -11.11 9.77 -6.94
N GLN A 465 -10.38 9.87 -8.04
CA GLN A 465 -10.50 8.98 -9.20
C GLN A 465 -9.13 8.46 -9.57
N THR A 466 -9.01 7.13 -9.75
CA THR A 466 -7.87 6.50 -10.39
C THR A 466 -8.31 5.83 -11.68
N HIS A 467 -7.64 6.18 -12.77
CA HIS A 467 -7.83 5.56 -14.07
C HIS A 467 -6.55 4.82 -14.47
N ILE A 468 -6.67 3.52 -14.74
CA ILE A 468 -5.58 2.63 -15.13
C ILE A 468 -5.84 2.13 -16.54
N ASN A 469 -4.79 2.13 -17.36
CA ASN A 469 -4.79 1.52 -18.68
C ASN A 469 -3.53 0.67 -18.83
N ILE A 470 -3.69 -0.58 -19.26
CA ILE A 470 -2.61 -1.53 -19.48
C ILE A 470 -2.62 -1.95 -20.94
N GLY A 471 -1.47 -1.80 -21.60
CA GLY A 471 -1.25 -2.21 -22.98
C GLY A 471 -1.76 -1.23 -24.03
N ASN A 472 -2.84 -0.52 -23.76
CA ASN A 472 -3.46 0.46 -24.69
C ASN A 472 -3.63 -0.04 -26.13
N GLY A 473 -3.83 -1.36 -26.33
CA GLY A 473 -3.96 -1.98 -27.64
C GLY A 473 -2.67 -2.14 -28.45
N GLU A 474 -1.55 -1.56 -28.00
CA GLU A 474 -0.23 -1.65 -28.66
C GLU A 474 0.70 -2.67 -28.03
N GLY A 475 0.45 -3.03 -26.75
CA GLY A 475 1.21 -4.07 -26.06
C GLY A 475 1.05 -5.41 -26.74
N ALA A 476 2.15 -6.14 -26.91
CA ALA A 476 2.16 -7.42 -27.58
C ALA A 476 2.81 -8.49 -26.72
N VAL A 477 2.27 -9.69 -26.77
CA VAL A 477 2.84 -10.91 -26.18
C VAL A 477 2.94 -11.95 -27.29
N LEU A 478 4.13 -12.53 -27.46
CA LEU A 478 4.35 -13.63 -28.42
C LEU A 478 4.99 -14.80 -27.68
N THR A 479 4.40 -15.98 -27.80
CA THR A 479 4.94 -17.24 -27.27
C THR A 479 5.27 -18.21 -28.39
N ASN A 480 6.53 -18.60 -28.46
CA ASN A 480 7.02 -19.65 -29.33
C ASN A 480 7.40 -20.89 -28.51
N ARG A 481 7.16 -22.08 -29.05
CA ARG A 481 7.36 -23.36 -28.38
C ARG A 481 8.23 -24.27 -29.21
N ILE A 482 9.14 -25.00 -28.55
CA ILE A 482 9.81 -26.18 -29.04
C ILE A 482 9.34 -27.39 -28.22
N THR A 483 9.08 -28.51 -28.88
CA THR A 483 8.68 -29.78 -28.25
C THR A 483 9.68 -30.86 -28.58
N GLY A 484 9.77 -31.91 -27.75
CA GLY A 484 10.69 -33.04 -28.02
C GLY A 484 12.16 -32.65 -27.74
N THR A 485 12.40 -31.74 -26.80
CA THR A 485 13.76 -31.36 -26.39
C THR A 485 14.00 -31.81 -24.94
N GLY A 486 15.10 -32.52 -24.70
CA GLY A 486 15.54 -32.94 -23.38
C GLY A 486 16.43 -31.88 -22.72
N TRP A 487 16.37 -31.81 -21.42
CA TRP A 487 17.15 -30.84 -20.65
C TRP A 487 17.53 -31.37 -19.28
N ILE A 488 18.59 -30.77 -18.69
CA ILE A 488 19.05 -31.05 -17.34
C ILE A 488 19.08 -29.72 -16.59
N ILE A 489 18.51 -29.68 -15.40
CA ILE A 489 18.71 -28.62 -14.44
C ILE A 489 19.65 -29.11 -13.35
N ASP A 490 20.78 -28.42 -13.20
CA ASP A 490 21.75 -28.68 -12.16
C ASP A 490 21.93 -27.43 -11.28
N ARG A 491 21.51 -27.54 -10.02
CA ARG A 491 21.55 -26.49 -9.00
C ARG A 491 22.67 -26.71 -7.99
N THR A 492 23.65 -27.58 -8.24
CA THR A 492 24.71 -27.91 -7.30
C THR A 492 25.59 -26.72 -6.96
N GLU A 493 25.85 -25.83 -7.93
CA GLU A 493 26.68 -24.64 -7.76
C GLU A 493 25.86 -23.39 -7.34
N SER A 494 24.64 -23.24 -7.89
CA SER A 494 23.81 -22.06 -7.64
C SER A 494 22.32 -22.34 -7.80
N ASP A 495 21.53 -21.87 -6.82
CA ASP A 495 20.08 -21.87 -6.94
C ASP A 495 19.55 -20.73 -7.81
N LEU A 496 20.24 -19.60 -7.90
CA LEU A 496 19.82 -18.50 -8.79
C LEU A 496 20.20 -18.77 -10.24
N TYR A 497 21.41 -19.25 -10.46
CA TYR A 497 21.97 -19.51 -11.78
C TYR A 497 22.28 -21.00 -11.92
N PRO A 498 21.24 -21.89 -11.94
CA PRO A 498 21.47 -23.32 -12.19
C PRO A 498 22.00 -23.52 -13.59
N LYS A 499 22.79 -24.57 -13.80
CA LYS A 499 23.18 -25.00 -15.14
C LYS A 499 21.96 -25.59 -15.84
N PHE A 500 21.62 -25.06 -17.01
CA PHE A 500 20.58 -25.57 -17.89
C PHE A 500 21.24 -26.20 -19.13
N LEU A 501 21.28 -27.51 -19.20
CA LEU A 501 22.03 -28.25 -20.20
C LEU A 501 21.09 -29.01 -21.14
N ALA A 502 21.52 -29.20 -22.40
CA ALA A 502 20.80 -30.04 -23.34
C ALA A 502 20.96 -31.53 -22.99
N ASN A 503 19.85 -32.29 -23.10
CA ASN A 503 19.81 -33.74 -22.92
C ASN A 503 19.21 -34.44 -24.15
N GLY A 504 19.66 -34.11 -25.37
CA GLY A 504 19.20 -34.69 -26.64
C GLY A 504 17.88 -34.13 -27.14
N GLY A 505 17.43 -34.66 -28.27
CA GLY A 505 16.26 -34.19 -29.00
C GLY A 505 16.54 -32.96 -29.85
N LEU A 506 15.53 -32.13 -30.09
CA LEU A 506 15.67 -30.92 -30.88
C LEU A 506 16.54 -29.89 -30.15
N ASP A 507 17.46 -29.26 -30.89
CA ASP A 507 18.32 -28.19 -30.35
C ASP A 507 17.49 -26.93 -30.06
N PHE A 508 17.40 -26.57 -28.78
CA PHE A 508 16.64 -25.41 -28.32
C PHE A 508 17.35 -24.07 -28.62
N THR A 509 18.58 -24.07 -29.10
CA THR A 509 19.29 -22.87 -29.58
C THR A 509 19.01 -22.58 -31.05
N ASN A 510 18.42 -23.50 -31.79
CA ASN A 510 18.08 -23.31 -33.18
C ASN A 510 16.65 -22.74 -33.35
N PRO A 511 16.49 -21.48 -33.79
CA PRO A 511 15.19 -20.83 -33.95
C PRO A 511 14.26 -21.55 -34.93
N ALA A 512 14.80 -22.32 -35.88
CA ALA A 512 14.00 -23.07 -36.83
C ALA A 512 13.17 -24.21 -36.17
N ASN A 513 13.52 -24.61 -34.95
CA ASN A 513 12.80 -25.63 -34.19
C ASN A 513 11.58 -25.10 -33.41
N TYR A 514 11.36 -23.78 -33.42
CA TYR A 514 10.24 -23.14 -32.67
C TYR A 514 9.06 -22.85 -33.59
N ARG A 515 7.88 -22.95 -33.02
CA ARG A 515 6.61 -22.54 -33.63
C ARG A 515 5.78 -21.74 -32.61
N PRO A 516 5.02 -20.72 -33.05
CA PRO A 516 4.05 -20.07 -32.18
C PRO A 516 3.05 -21.06 -31.61
N THR A 517 2.71 -20.87 -30.35
CA THR A 517 1.65 -21.64 -29.70
C THR A 517 0.27 -21.24 -30.28
N ALA A 518 -0.75 -22.09 -30.10
CA ALA A 518 -2.11 -21.68 -30.40
C ALA A 518 -2.45 -20.38 -29.64
N ASN A 519 -3.00 -19.40 -30.36
CA ASN A 519 -3.23 -18.04 -29.83
C ASN A 519 -1.96 -17.39 -29.25
N GLY A 520 -0.79 -17.77 -29.76
CA GLY A 520 0.52 -17.37 -29.23
C GLY A 520 0.87 -15.91 -29.40
N LEU A 521 0.20 -15.18 -30.30
CA LEU A 521 0.30 -13.72 -30.40
C LEU A 521 -0.95 -13.07 -29.82
N SER A 522 -0.78 -12.16 -28.89
CA SER A 522 -1.90 -11.43 -28.28
C SER A 522 -1.50 -9.98 -27.97
N ASN A 523 -2.50 -9.10 -27.90
CA ASN A 523 -2.32 -7.78 -27.32
C ASN A 523 -2.98 -7.70 -25.95
N GLN A 524 -2.60 -6.68 -25.17
CA GLN A 524 -3.25 -6.34 -23.93
C GLN A 524 -3.94 -4.97 -24.08
N ASN A 525 -5.18 -4.87 -23.61
CA ASN A 525 -5.93 -3.61 -23.61
C ASN A 525 -6.94 -3.65 -22.46
N ASP A 526 -6.41 -3.45 -21.24
CA ASP A 526 -7.22 -3.47 -20.02
C ASP A 526 -7.42 -2.04 -19.51
N GLN A 527 -8.64 -1.74 -19.13
CA GLN A 527 -9.03 -0.46 -18.54
C GLN A 527 -9.66 -0.71 -17.18
N GLN A 528 -9.30 0.11 -16.21
CA GLN A 528 -9.82 0.04 -14.86
C GLN A 528 -10.10 1.44 -14.35
N ILE A 529 -11.18 1.60 -13.62
CA ILE A 529 -11.56 2.84 -12.96
C ILE A 529 -11.87 2.57 -11.49
N HIS A 530 -11.34 3.41 -10.62
CA HIS A 530 -11.66 3.45 -9.21
C HIS A 530 -12.03 4.87 -8.84
N GLU A 531 -13.24 5.05 -8.33
CA GLU A 531 -13.75 6.36 -7.91
C GLU A 531 -14.23 6.27 -6.46
N VAL A 532 -13.96 7.30 -5.70
CA VAL A 532 -14.43 7.46 -4.32
C VAL A 532 -14.93 8.88 -4.13
N THR A 533 -16.19 9.01 -3.73
CA THR A 533 -16.76 10.26 -3.25
C THR A 533 -17.08 10.12 -1.77
N GLU A 534 -16.60 11.05 -0.96
CA GLU A 534 -16.78 11.04 0.50
C GLU A 534 -17.31 12.37 0.98
N GLY A 535 -18.28 12.32 1.90
CA GLY A 535 -18.76 13.46 2.67
C GLY A 535 -18.71 13.14 4.16
N ARG A 536 -18.22 14.08 4.96
CA ARG A 536 -18.15 13.95 6.41
C ARG A 536 -18.57 15.24 7.08
N LEU A 537 -19.35 15.13 8.15
CA LEU A 537 -19.73 16.23 9.01
C LEU A 537 -19.67 15.79 10.47
N ASP A 538 -18.94 16.52 11.29
CA ASP A 538 -18.71 16.23 12.69
C ASP A 538 -19.02 17.46 13.55
N GLY A 539 -19.67 17.24 14.69
CA GLY A 539 -19.87 18.22 15.73
C GLY A 539 -19.30 17.73 17.07
N ARG A 540 -18.51 18.56 17.72
CA ARG A 540 -17.97 18.35 19.06
C ARG A 540 -18.47 19.43 20.00
N TYR A 541 -18.98 19.04 21.15
CA TYR A 541 -19.46 19.99 22.18
C TYR A 541 -18.81 19.68 23.52
N THR A 542 -18.11 20.65 24.06
CA THR A 542 -17.52 20.58 25.41
C THR A 542 -18.59 20.77 26.46
N LEU A 543 -18.76 19.75 27.31
CA LEU A 543 -19.83 19.75 28.32
C LEU A 543 -19.57 20.77 29.45
N PRO A 544 -20.59 21.48 29.92
CA PRO A 544 -20.46 22.49 31.02
C PRO A 544 -20.43 21.79 32.38
N ILE A 545 -19.49 20.86 32.57
CA ILE A 545 -19.26 20.14 33.82
C ILE A 545 -17.86 20.40 34.38
N SER A 546 -17.61 20.04 35.63
CA SER A 546 -16.31 20.27 36.27
C SER A 546 -15.16 19.49 35.63
N ALA A 547 -15.42 18.30 35.10
CA ALA A 547 -14.43 17.52 34.37
C ALA A 547 -14.33 17.98 32.90
N PRO A 548 -13.14 17.97 32.27
CA PRO A 548 -12.97 18.35 30.88
C PRO A 548 -13.43 17.19 29.96
N VAL A 549 -14.71 17.14 29.71
CA VAL A 549 -15.38 16.12 28.89
C VAL A 549 -16.10 16.77 27.72
N PHE A 550 -16.06 16.16 26.58
CA PHE A 550 -16.86 16.54 25.42
C PHE A 550 -17.62 15.34 24.82
N ALA A 551 -18.73 15.65 24.19
CA ALA A 551 -19.44 14.74 23.31
C ALA A 551 -19.14 15.09 21.85
N LYS A 552 -18.98 14.08 21.01
CA LYS A 552 -18.77 14.23 19.55
C LYS A 552 -19.75 13.31 18.83
N ALA A 553 -20.43 13.84 17.82
CA ALA A 553 -21.30 13.09 16.94
C ALA A 553 -21.05 13.51 15.48
N GLY A 554 -21.31 12.63 14.57
CA GLY A 554 -21.14 12.93 13.15
C GLY A 554 -21.70 11.86 12.25
N VAL A 555 -21.62 12.14 10.95
CA VAL A 555 -21.97 11.20 9.89
C VAL A 555 -20.89 11.20 8.82
N HIS A 556 -20.56 10.01 8.36
CA HIS A 556 -19.65 9.78 7.23
C HIS A 556 -20.43 9.05 6.14
N TRP A 557 -20.46 9.59 4.94
CA TRP A 557 -21.00 8.97 3.74
C TRP A 557 -19.87 8.76 2.74
N ARG A 558 -19.86 7.59 2.08
CA ARG A 558 -18.89 7.26 1.04
C ARG A 558 -19.56 6.41 -0.03
N GLU A 559 -19.33 6.76 -1.30
CA GLU A 559 -19.63 5.91 -2.45
C GLU A 559 -18.31 5.56 -3.14
N GLN A 560 -18.11 4.28 -3.41
CA GLN A 560 -16.94 3.76 -4.10
C GLN A 560 -17.38 2.95 -5.31
N HIS A 561 -16.88 3.32 -6.49
CA HIS A 561 -17.12 2.65 -7.75
C HIS A 561 -15.82 2.02 -8.27
N VAL A 562 -15.89 0.74 -8.66
CA VAL A 562 -14.76 -0.02 -9.22
C VAL A 562 -15.22 -0.73 -10.47
N GLY A 563 -14.66 -0.35 -11.62
CA GLY A 563 -14.96 -0.93 -12.91
C GLY A 563 -13.70 -1.49 -13.60
N VAL A 564 -13.81 -2.68 -14.19
CA VAL A 564 -12.75 -3.33 -14.98
C VAL A 564 -13.31 -3.88 -16.26
N ARG A 565 -12.60 -3.68 -17.37
CA ARG A 565 -12.91 -4.26 -18.67
C ARG A 565 -11.64 -4.49 -19.48
N SER A 566 -11.67 -5.47 -20.38
CA SER A 566 -10.60 -5.71 -21.34
C SER A 566 -11.16 -5.75 -22.77
N ALA A 567 -10.34 -5.28 -23.71
CA ALA A 567 -10.56 -5.39 -25.15
C ALA A 567 -9.35 -6.09 -25.82
N SER A 568 -8.77 -7.05 -25.14
CA SER A 568 -7.65 -7.85 -25.64
C SER A 568 -8.04 -8.72 -26.82
N ARG A 569 -7.10 -8.98 -27.72
CA ARG A 569 -7.25 -9.78 -28.94
C ARG A 569 -6.13 -10.80 -29.01
N ARG A 570 -6.34 -11.91 -29.72
CA ARG A 570 -5.34 -12.95 -29.88
C ARG A 570 -5.39 -13.60 -31.28
N TRP A 571 -4.26 -14.12 -31.73
CA TRP A 571 -4.09 -14.68 -33.04
C TRP A 571 -3.31 -16.00 -32.98
N SER A 572 -3.69 -16.95 -33.83
CA SER A 572 -2.98 -18.16 -34.07
C SER A 572 -2.19 -18.09 -35.39
N TYR A 573 -0.94 -18.54 -35.37
CA TYR A 573 -0.12 -18.65 -36.53
C TYR A 573 -0.55 -19.87 -37.37
N THR A 574 -0.77 -19.67 -38.68
CA THR A 574 -1.23 -20.70 -39.63
C THR A 574 -0.14 -21.12 -40.61
N GLY A 575 1.01 -20.44 -40.58
CA GLY A 575 2.16 -20.79 -41.43
C GLY A 575 2.87 -22.05 -40.99
N THR A 576 3.58 -22.66 -41.90
CA THR A 576 4.33 -23.94 -41.70
C THR A 576 5.80 -23.70 -41.33
N THR A 577 6.33 -22.51 -41.55
CA THR A 577 7.72 -22.16 -41.30
C THR A 577 7.91 -21.53 -39.90
N ALA A 578 9.15 -21.58 -39.41
CA ALA A 578 9.49 -20.81 -38.19
C ALA A 578 9.37 -19.32 -38.47
N LEU A 579 9.02 -18.56 -37.43
CA LEU A 579 9.02 -17.10 -37.51
C LEU A 579 10.46 -16.55 -37.65
N PRO A 580 10.66 -15.48 -38.43
CA PRO A 580 11.95 -14.81 -38.47
C PRO A 580 12.29 -14.26 -37.05
N HIS A 581 13.54 -14.48 -36.66
CA HIS A 581 14.08 -14.01 -35.39
C HIS A 581 15.14 -12.95 -35.64
N ASP A 582 15.33 -12.07 -34.67
CA ASP A 582 16.44 -11.11 -34.71
C ASP A 582 17.65 -11.68 -33.97
N PRO A 583 18.76 -11.94 -34.65
CA PRO A 583 19.97 -12.47 -34.03
C PRO A 583 20.58 -11.53 -32.99
N ASN A 584 20.26 -10.24 -33.05
CA ASN A 584 20.71 -9.25 -32.05
C ASN A 584 19.89 -9.30 -30.74
N LEU A 585 18.75 -9.96 -30.75
CA LEU A 585 17.89 -10.20 -29.57
C LEU A 585 18.17 -11.55 -28.93
N LEU A 586 19.27 -12.20 -29.23
CA LEU A 586 19.65 -13.42 -28.53
C LEU A 586 20.02 -13.13 -27.09
N THR A 587 19.30 -13.74 -26.14
CA THR A 587 19.71 -13.74 -24.75
C THR A 587 20.87 -14.70 -24.58
N MET A 588 22.03 -14.15 -24.33
CA MET A 588 23.13 -14.95 -23.84
C MET A 588 22.93 -15.13 -22.34
N ASP A 589 22.40 -16.26 -21.94
CA ASP A 589 22.52 -16.67 -20.57
C ASP A 589 23.94 -17.16 -20.32
N ARG A 590 24.82 -16.24 -20.01
CA ARG A 590 26.25 -16.49 -19.79
C ARG A 590 26.52 -17.37 -18.57
N ARG A 591 25.56 -17.58 -17.69
CA ARG A 591 25.75 -18.31 -16.43
C ARG A 591 25.04 -19.65 -16.41
N MET A 592 23.96 -19.82 -17.15
CA MET A 592 23.11 -21.01 -17.09
C MET A 592 23.38 -22.01 -18.21
N THR A 593 23.25 -21.61 -19.46
CA THR A 593 23.39 -22.53 -20.59
C THR A 593 24.71 -22.40 -21.31
N GLY A 594 25.37 -21.27 -21.24
CA GLY A 594 26.50 -20.92 -22.12
C GLY A 594 26.12 -20.79 -23.60
N ARG A 595 24.81 -20.88 -23.91
CA ARG A 595 24.25 -20.85 -25.25
C ARG A 595 23.13 -19.82 -25.35
N ALA A 596 22.97 -19.25 -26.54
CA ALA A 596 21.92 -18.28 -26.82
C ALA A 596 20.58 -18.99 -27.06
N ILE A 597 19.51 -18.55 -26.37
CA ILE A 597 18.14 -18.96 -26.67
C ILE A 597 17.50 -17.90 -27.58
N PRO A 598 16.85 -18.29 -28.70
CA PRO A 598 16.31 -17.33 -29.67
C PRO A 598 15.20 -16.48 -29.05
N GLN A 599 15.14 -15.20 -29.46
CA GLN A 599 14.08 -14.26 -29.12
C GLN A 599 13.37 -13.74 -30.37
N TRP A 600 12.14 -13.27 -30.17
CA TRP A 600 11.31 -12.67 -31.20
C TRP A 600 10.73 -11.34 -30.70
N GLU A 601 10.70 -10.31 -31.53
CA GLU A 601 10.12 -9.02 -31.17
C GLU A 601 8.61 -9.05 -31.33
N ALA A 602 7.89 -9.24 -30.22
CA ALA A 602 6.42 -9.37 -30.21
C ALA A 602 5.71 -8.15 -30.81
N SER A 603 6.19 -6.94 -30.55
CA SER A 603 5.60 -5.71 -31.08
C SER A 603 5.76 -5.59 -32.59
N TRP A 604 6.84 -6.12 -33.17
CA TRP A 604 7.04 -6.13 -34.61
C TRP A 604 5.99 -7.00 -35.29
N PHE A 605 5.72 -8.22 -34.78
CA PHE A 605 4.68 -9.10 -35.31
C PHE A 605 3.28 -8.48 -35.14
N MET A 606 3.02 -7.79 -34.03
CA MET A 606 1.74 -7.13 -33.79
C MET A 606 1.47 -5.99 -34.77
N LYS A 607 2.52 -5.26 -35.15
CA LYS A 607 2.42 -4.09 -36.06
C LYS A 607 2.67 -4.44 -37.52
N SER A 608 3.22 -5.60 -37.77
CA SER A 608 3.64 -6.00 -39.11
C SER A 608 2.47 -6.52 -39.96
N ARG A 609 2.79 -6.82 -41.23
CA ARG A 609 1.84 -7.42 -42.18
C ARG A 609 1.34 -8.80 -41.76
N GLU A 610 2.12 -9.51 -40.93
CA GLU A 610 1.77 -10.84 -40.43
C GLU A 610 0.47 -10.84 -39.64
N VAL A 611 0.20 -9.81 -38.86
CA VAL A 611 -1.06 -9.68 -38.12
C VAL A 611 -2.21 -9.26 -39.04
N ALA A 612 -1.94 -8.45 -40.04
CA ALA A 612 -2.91 -8.00 -41.01
C ALA A 612 -3.24 -9.06 -42.06
N ASP A 613 -2.39 -10.06 -42.25
CA ASP A 613 -2.56 -11.11 -43.22
C ASP A 613 -3.28 -12.34 -42.62
N PRO A 614 -4.59 -12.54 -42.88
CA PRO A 614 -5.36 -13.63 -42.31
C PRO A 614 -4.94 -15.01 -42.85
N SER A 615 -4.11 -15.10 -43.90
CA SER A 615 -3.52 -16.37 -44.38
C SER A 615 -2.38 -16.85 -43.47
N ILE A 616 -1.74 -15.96 -42.73
CA ILE A 616 -0.63 -16.23 -41.81
C ILE A 616 -1.06 -16.16 -40.34
N TRP A 617 -1.83 -15.13 -40.00
CA TRP A 617 -2.30 -14.91 -38.64
C TRP A 617 -3.82 -14.89 -38.60
N ARG A 618 -4.42 -15.94 -38.05
CA ARG A 618 -5.88 -16.01 -37.85
C ARG A 618 -6.28 -15.50 -36.48
N GLU A 619 -7.08 -14.43 -36.47
CA GLU A 619 -7.64 -13.90 -35.24
C GLU A 619 -8.69 -14.83 -34.65
N ASP A 620 -8.69 -15.00 -33.35
CA ASP A 620 -9.77 -15.63 -32.59
C ASP A 620 -10.91 -14.61 -32.40
N LEU A 621 -11.83 -14.57 -33.37
CA LEU A 621 -12.94 -13.64 -33.37
C LEU A 621 -13.94 -13.91 -32.25
N TYR A 622 -14.13 -15.17 -31.87
CA TYR A 622 -15.02 -15.50 -30.75
C TYR A 622 -14.45 -14.99 -29.43
N PHE A 623 -13.17 -15.17 -29.18
CA PHE A 623 -12.50 -14.56 -28.02
C PHE A 623 -12.66 -13.04 -28.00
N ARG A 624 -12.43 -12.37 -29.15
CA ARG A 624 -12.62 -10.92 -29.26
C ARG A 624 -14.03 -10.49 -28.87
N GLU A 625 -15.07 -11.21 -29.32
CA GLU A 625 -16.46 -10.89 -29.05
C GLU A 625 -16.86 -11.24 -27.60
N THR A 626 -16.28 -12.28 -27.02
CA THR A 626 -16.61 -12.69 -25.64
C THR A 626 -15.84 -11.91 -24.57
N THR A 627 -14.63 -11.41 -24.86
CA THR A 627 -13.79 -10.67 -23.89
C THR A 627 -14.52 -9.50 -23.25
N LYS A 628 -15.36 -8.78 -24.00
CA LYS A 628 -16.19 -7.67 -23.48
C LYS A 628 -17.17 -8.09 -22.37
N TYR A 629 -17.54 -9.37 -22.29
CA TYR A 629 -18.42 -9.93 -21.26
C TYR A 629 -17.61 -10.58 -20.13
N THR A 630 -16.65 -11.44 -20.49
CA THR A 630 -15.92 -12.27 -19.53
C THR A 630 -15.01 -11.46 -18.62
N THR A 631 -14.55 -10.28 -19.05
CA THR A 631 -13.65 -9.42 -18.28
C THR A 631 -14.36 -8.23 -17.63
N TYR A 632 -15.60 -7.95 -18.01
CA TYR A 632 -16.35 -6.84 -17.44
C TYR A 632 -16.72 -7.13 -15.98
N ARG A 633 -16.42 -6.20 -15.13
CA ARG A 633 -16.79 -6.18 -13.71
C ARG A 633 -17.08 -4.72 -13.35
N ASP A 634 -18.19 -4.49 -12.69
CA ASP A 634 -18.60 -3.17 -12.20
C ASP A 634 -19.21 -3.34 -10.83
N VAL A 635 -18.69 -2.66 -9.81
CA VAL A 635 -19.17 -2.73 -8.43
C VAL A 635 -19.28 -1.33 -7.86
N VAL A 636 -20.43 -1.02 -7.30
CA VAL A 636 -20.67 0.19 -6.52
C VAL A 636 -20.94 -0.19 -5.09
N GLU A 637 -20.21 0.40 -4.16
CA GLU A 637 -20.39 0.23 -2.72
C GLU A 637 -20.69 1.58 -2.07
N THR A 638 -21.83 1.68 -1.40
CA THR A 638 -22.22 2.88 -0.65
C THR A 638 -22.18 2.58 0.84
N VAL A 639 -21.55 3.45 1.60
CA VAL A 639 -21.43 3.35 3.06
C VAL A 639 -22.01 4.59 3.70
N THR A 640 -22.94 4.41 4.64
CA THR A 640 -23.47 5.48 5.50
C THR A 640 -23.18 5.13 6.96
N ALA A 641 -22.49 6.02 7.65
CA ALA A 641 -21.97 5.71 8.97
C ALA A 641 -22.12 6.87 9.97
N PRO A 642 -23.25 6.98 10.69
CA PRO A 642 -23.38 7.82 11.84
C PRO A 642 -22.60 7.27 13.05
N TYR A 643 -22.15 8.17 13.93
CA TYR A 643 -21.49 7.80 15.18
C TYR A 643 -21.78 8.78 16.32
N LEU A 644 -21.58 8.28 17.53
CA LEU A 644 -21.63 9.05 18.77
C LEU A 644 -20.50 8.60 19.69
N MET A 645 -19.78 9.55 20.28
CA MET A 645 -18.72 9.29 21.25
C MET A 645 -18.63 10.36 22.34
N GLY A 646 -18.12 9.93 23.49
CA GLY A 646 -17.72 10.81 24.59
C GLY A 646 -16.24 10.64 24.86
N GLN A 647 -15.58 11.74 25.23
CA GLN A 647 -14.15 11.74 25.53
C GLN A 647 -13.83 12.80 26.57
N GLY A 648 -12.85 12.53 27.41
CA GLY A 648 -12.39 13.48 28.39
C GLY A 648 -11.47 12.88 29.43
N LYS A 649 -11.30 13.63 30.53
CA LYS A 649 -10.63 13.18 31.74
C LYS A 649 -11.63 13.03 32.88
N LEU A 650 -11.35 12.15 33.85
CA LEU A 650 -12.23 11.90 35.00
C LEU A 650 -12.33 13.10 35.95
N GLY A 651 -11.34 14.02 35.94
CA GLY A 651 -11.29 15.21 36.73
C GLY A 651 -10.25 16.21 36.19
N ARG A 652 -10.03 17.32 36.94
CA ARG A 652 -9.02 18.33 36.57
C ARG A 652 -7.68 18.10 37.25
N GLU A 653 -7.68 17.52 38.44
CA GLU A 653 -6.51 17.41 39.30
C GLU A 653 -6.29 16.00 39.84
N GLY A 654 -5.13 15.72 40.39
CA GLY A 654 -4.77 14.50 41.04
C GLY A 654 -4.81 13.29 40.10
N TRP A 655 -5.20 12.15 40.63
CA TRP A 655 -5.34 10.89 39.84
C TRP A 655 -6.39 11.03 38.73
N ALA A 656 -7.54 11.64 39.02
CA ALA A 656 -8.62 11.83 38.07
C ALA A 656 -8.22 12.75 36.89
N GLY A 657 -7.41 13.81 37.14
CA GLY A 657 -6.87 14.69 36.10
C GLY A 657 -5.83 14.04 35.21
N ARG A 658 -5.22 12.94 35.69
CA ARG A 658 -4.25 12.13 34.93
C ARG A 658 -4.87 10.93 34.19
N THR A 659 -6.16 10.64 34.48
CA THR A 659 -6.88 9.52 33.86
C THR A 659 -7.86 10.06 32.82
N GLY A 660 -7.71 9.61 31.57
CA GLY A 660 -8.60 9.95 30.48
C GLY A 660 -9.31 8.73 29.91
N PHE A 661 -10.39 8.99 29.20
CA PHE A 661 -11.21 7.99 28.54
C PHE A 661 -11.76 8.50 27.21
N LEU A 662 -12.05 7.55 26.33
CA LEU A 662 -12.80 7.74 25.10
C LEU A 662 -13.70 6.51 24.91
N GLY A 663 -14.95 6.72 24.56
CA GLY A 663 -15.85 5.61 24.28
C GLY A 663 -17.03 6.02 23.43
N GLY A 664 -17.56 5.09 22.67
CA GLY A 664 -18.70 5.37 21.81
C GLY A 664 -19.00 4.23 20.84
N VAL A 665 -19.86 4.52 19.89
CA VAL A 665 -20.30 3.55 18.89
C VAL A 665 -20.45 4.22 17.52
N ARG A 666 -20.06 3.47 16.49
CA ARG A 666 -20.28 3.79 15.09
C ARG A 666 -21.19 2.72 14.48
N TRP A 667 -22.17 3.12 13.72
CA TRP A 667 -23.00 2.23 12.93
C TRP A 667 -22.62 2.39 11.46
N GLU A 668 -22.39 1.29 10.76
CA GLU A 668 -22.11 1.34 9.31
C GLU A 668 -23.15 0.51 8.56
N LYS A 669 -23.92 1.18 7.70
CA LYS A 669 -24.73 0.55 6.66
C LYS A 669 -23.93 0.52 5.38
N THR A 670 -23.75 -0.66 4.79
CA THR A 670 -23.10 -0.87 3.50
C THR A 670 -24.09 -1.46 2.54
N GLU A 671 -24.19 -0.87 1.34
CA GLU A 671 -25.01 -1.30 0.22
C GLU A 671 -24.09 -1.54 -0.98
N ASN A 672 -24.20 -2.72 -1.59
CA ASN A 672 -23.39 -3.11 -2.75
C ASN A 672 -24.29 -3.42 -3.94
N GLU A 673 -23.90 -2.97 -5.12
CA GLU A 673 -24.43 -3.39 -6.41
C GLU A 673 -23.27 -3.92 -7.25
N ALA A 674 -23.33 -5.19 -7.67
CA ALA A 674 -22.29 -5.83 -8.48
C ALA A 674 -22.87 -6.31 -9.81
N ASP A 675 -22.24 -5.91 -10.92
CA ASP A 675 -22.66 -6.19 -12.29
C ASP A 675 -21.59 -6.98 -13.05
N GLY A 676 -22.04 -7.97 -13.82
CA GLY A 676 -21.18 -8.79 -14.65
C GLY A 676 -21.99 -9.78 -15.49
N TRP A 677 -21.28 -10.59 -16.26
CA TRP A 677 -21.87 -11.66 -17.06
C TRP A 677 -21.32 -13.02 -16.65
N VAL A 678 -22.20 -14.02 -16.62
CA VAL A 678 -21.84 -15.42 -16.52
C VAL A 678 -22.15 -16.12 -17.85
N ARG A 679 -21.44 -17.21 -18.14
CA ARG A 679 -21.68 -17.98 -19.37
C ARG A 679 -23.05 -18.67 -19.36
N ALA A 680 -23.60 -18.91 -20.55
CA ALA A 680 -24.71 -19.84 -20.71
C ALA A 680 -24.26 -21.26 -20.29
N ARG A 681 -25.19 -22.07 -19.78
CA ARG A 681 -24.88 -23.47 -19.42
C ARG A 681 -24.45 -24.31 -20.63
N VAL A 682 -25.10 -24.08 -21.76
CA VAL A 682 -24.75 -24.72 -23.04
C VAL A 682 -24.14 -23.69 -23.94
N LEU A 683 -22.85 -23.80 -24.21
CA LEU A 683 -22.14 -22.93 -25.14
C LEU A 683 -22.42 -23.28 -26.60
N SER A 684 -22.27 -22.28 -27.46
CA SER A 684 -22.18 -22.51 -28.91
C SER A 684 -21.04 -23.47 -29.21
N THR A 685 -21.24 -24.40 -30.16
CA THR A 685 -20.20 -25.34 -30.61
C THR A 685 -19.05 -24.60 -31.29
N ALA A 686 -17.87 -25.21 -31.35
CA ALA A 686 -16.71 -24.64 -32.05
C ALA A 686 -17.00 -24.29 -33.52
N ALA A 687 -17.83 -25.10 -34.20
CA ALA A 687 -18.30 -24.79 -35.56
C ALA A 687 -19.16 -23.52 -35.61
N GLN A 688 -20.10 -23.35 -34.68
CA GLN A 688 -20.93 -22.15 -34.56
C GLN A 688 -20.09 -20.92 -34.20
N GLN A 689 -19.15 -21.03 -33.25
CA GLN A 689 -18.23 -19.97 -32.86
C GLN A 689 -17.38 -19.50 -34.04
N THR A 690 -16.96 -20.43 -34.93
CA THR A 690 -16.21 -20.08 -36.12
C THR A 690 -17.09 -19.44 -37.20
N ALA A 691 -18.30 -19.98 -37.44
CA ALA A 691 -19.21 -19.51 -38.48
C ALA A 691 -19.84 -18.17 -38.15
N ASP A 692 -20.25 -17.95 -36.90
CA ASP A 692 -20.90 -16.73 -36.40
C ASP A 692 -20.34 -16.36 -35.01
N PRO A 693 -19.12 -15.78 -34.92
CA PRO A 693 -18.50 -15.43 -33.65
C PRO A 693 -19.31 -14.47 -32.80
N ALA A 694 -19.88 -13.44 -33.41
CA ALA A 694 -20.66 -12.40 -32.71
C ALA A 694 -22.00 -12.92 -32.19
N GLY A 695 -22.75 -13.67 -33.01
CA GLY A 695 -23.99 -14.32 -32.61
C GLY A 695 -23.77 -15.39 -31.55
N SER A 696 -22.68 -16.17 -31.66
CA SER A 696 -22.28 -17.14 -30.63
C SER A 696 -21.96 -16.45 -29.31
N ALA A 697 -21.17 -15.40 -29.30
CA ALA A 697 -20.87 -14.62 -28.09
C ALA A 697 -22.12 -14.02 -27.45
N THR A 698 -23.07 -13.58 -28.28
CA THR A 698 -24.38 -13.05 -27.81
C THR A 698 -25.19 -14.16 -27.14
N ARG A 699 -25.33 -15.32 -27.78
CA ARG A 699 -26.04 -16.49 -27.19
C ARG A 699 -25.40 -16.94 -25.88
N ASP A 700 -24.08 -16.98 -25.85
CA ASP A 700 -23.31 -17.56 -24.74
C ASP A 700 -23.21 -16.62 -23.52
N TYR A 701 -23.32 -15.30 -23.73
CA TYR A 701 -23.09 -14.35 -22.64
C TYR A 701 -24.15 -13.23 -22.54
N ALA A 702 -24.56 -12.59 -23.64
CA ALA A 702 -25.29 -11.31 -23.58
C ALA A 702 -26.59 -11.39 -22.77
N ASN A 703 -27.30 -12.51 -22.82
CA ASN A 703 -28.55 -12.74 -22.10
C ASN A 703 -28.35 -13.20 -20.65
N ASN A 704 -27.11 -13.38 -20.22
CA ASN A 704 -26.77 -13.87 -18.89
C ASN A 704 -26.10 -12.81 -18.02
N ARG A 705 -26.47 -11.56 -18.20
CA ARG A 705 -26.10 -10.49 -17.28
C ARG A 705 -26.69 -10.74 -15.91
N ARG A 706 -25.88 -10.51 -14.88
CA ARG A 706 -26.27 -10.60 -13.47
C ARG A 706 -25.97 -9.28 -12.79
N VAL A 707 -26.96 -8.72 -12.16
CA VAL A 707 -26.83 -7.61 -11.20
C VAL A 707 -27.20 -8.19 -9.85
N ILE A 708 -26.30 -8.07 -8.89
CA ILE A 708 -26.45 -8.64 -7.55
C ILE A 708 -26.36 -7.49 -6.55
N ASP A 709 -27.44 -7.31 -5.81
CA ASP A 709 -27.52 -6.33 -4.72
C ASP A 709 -27.29 -7.06 -3.38
N GLY A 710 -26.66 -6.38 -2.45
CA GLY A 710 -26.46 -6.85 -1.09
C GLY A 710 -26.33 -5.69 -0.12
N ASP A 711 -26.81 -5.88 1.09
CA ASP A 711 -26.65 -4.89 2.14
C ASP A 711 -26.41 -5.53 3.51
N TYR A 712 -25.77 -4.78 4.37
CA TYR A 712 -25.62 -5.14 5.77
C TYR A 712 -25.42 -3.88 6.64
N THR A 713 -25.84 -3.99 7.89
CA THR A 713 -25.60 -2.97 8.92
C THR A 713 -24.91 -3.60 10.12
N LYS A 714 -23.83 -2.97 10.58
CA LYS A 714 -23.09 -3.42 11.77
C LYS A 714 -22.77 -2.25 12.69
N ALA A 715 -22.75 -2.54 14.00
CA ALA A 715 -22.35 -1.58 15.04
C ALA A 715 -20.92 -1.90 15.52
N PHE A 716 -20.11 -0.85 15.69
CA PHE A 716 -18.72 -0.91 16.08
C PHE A 716 -18.49 -0.07 17.35
N PRO A 717 -18.74 -0.66 18.54
CA PRO A 717 -18.40 -0.02 19.80
C PRO A 717 -16.89 -0.04 20.04
N SER A 718 -16.38 0.97 20.74
CA SER A 718 -15.01 1.03 21.21
C SER A 718 -14.89 1.81 22.53
N VAL A 719 -13.91 1.42 23.33
CA VAL A 719 -13.57 2.05 24.62
C VAL A 719 -12.05 2.10 24.74
N HIS A 720 -11.54 3.28 25.10
CA HIS A 720 -10.12 3.53 25.31
C HIS A 720 -9.94 4.23 26.65
N ALA A 721 -8.89 3.89 27.38
CA ALA A 721 -8.51 4.57 28.60
C ALA A 721 -7.00 4.78 28.63
N TRP A 722 -6.59 5.87 29.26
CA TRP A 722 -5.17 6.14 29.49
C TRP A 722 -4.95 6.74 30.88
N HIS A 723 -3.77 6.47 31.45
CA HIS A 723 -3.36 7.04 32.70
C HIS A 723 -1.90 7.50 32.66
N ASP A 724 -1.68 8.75 33.03
CA ASP A 724 -0.34 9.34 33.18
C ASP A 724 0.14 9.11 34.64
N TRP A 725 0.92 8.04 34.89
CA TRP A 725 1.47 7.71 36.21
C TRP A 725 2.39 8.80 36.73
N THR A 726 3.23 9.28 35.84
CA THR A 726 4.13 10.41 36.05
C THR A 726 4.10 11.32 34.82
N ALA A 727 4.86 12.39 34.85
CA ALA A 727 5.04 13.24 33.66
C ALA A 727 5.62 12.46 32.48
N ASN A 728 6.34 11.37 32.71
CA ASN A 728 7.08 10.61 31.70
C ASN A 728 6.58 9.18 31.49
N LEU A 729 5.73 8.64 32.36
CA LEU A 729 5.22 7.27 32.29
C LEU A 729 3.71 7.24 32.05
N LYS A 730 3.26 6.59 31.00
CA LYS A 730 1.86 6.50 30.56
C LYS A 730 1.47 5.07 30.24
N THR A 731 0.26 4.68 30.58
CA THR A 731 -0.37 3.44 30.16
C THR A 731 -1.61 3.74 29.33
N ARG A 732 -1.84 2.94 28.27
CA ARG A 732 -3.10 2.96 27.49
C ARG A 732 -3.68 1.56 27.42
N LEU A 733 -4.99 1.49 27.50
CA LEU A 733 -5.80 0.29 27.30
C LEU A 733 -6.84 0.60 26.23
N SER A 734 -7.07 -0.32 25.35
CA SER A 734 -8.03 -0.17 24.25
C SER A 734 -8.77 -1.46 24.01
N TRP A 735 -10.07 -1.36 23.91
CA TRP A 735 -10.94 -2.38 23.34
C TRP A 735 -11.72 -1.75 22.20
N SER A 736 -11.68 -2.37 21.02
CA SER A 736 -12.38 -1.87 19.84
C SER A 736 -12.88 -3.02 18.96
N THR A 737 -13.84 -2.71 18.13
CA THR A 737 -14.34 -3.63 17.11
C THR A 737 -14.04 -3.06 15.72
N SER A 738 -13.75 -3.93 14.76
CA SER A 738 -13.45 -3.58 13.39
C SER A 738 -13.90 -4.67 12.43
N PHE A 739 -13.81 -4.41 11.12
CA PHE A 739 -14.15 -5.41 10.13
C PHE A 739 -13.33 -5.24 8.85
N GLY A 740 -13.28 -6.30 8.03
CA GLY A 740 -12.71 -6.29 6.71
C GLY A 740 -13.74 -6.68 5.67
N ARG A 741 -13.95 -5.84 4.67
CA ARG A 741 -14.88 -6.11 3.57
C ARG A 741 -14.31 -7.14 2.59
N PRO A 742 -15.16 -7.97 1.93
CA PRO A 742 -14.73 -8.81 0.81
C PRO A 742 -14.11 -7.96 -0.30
N ALA A 743 -13.16 -8.51 -1.05
CA ALA A 743 -12.65 -7.86 -2.25
C ALA A 743 -13.79 -7.68 -3.29
N PHE A 744 -13.78 -6.57 -4.03
CA PHE A 744 -14.81 -6.29 -5.05
C PHE A 744 -14.92 -7.41 -6.08
N GLY A 745 -13.78 -8.03 -6.44
CA GLY A 745 -13.74 -9.17 -7.36
C GLY A 745 -14.58 -10.36 -6.90
N ASN A 746 -14.63 -10.61 -5.59
CA ASN A 746 -15.43 -11.70 -5.06
C ASN A 746 -16.93 -11.42 -5.06
N LEU A 747 -17.33 -10.15 -5.08
CA LEU A 747 -18.73 -9.72 -5.14
C LEU A 747 -19.29 -9.77 -6.59
N SER A 748 -18.41 -9.66 -7.60
CA SER A 748 -18.82 -9.69 -8.99
C SER A 748 -19.18 -11.10 -9.44
N PRO A 749 -20.29 -11.32 -10.16
CA PRO A 749 -20.61 -12.61 -10.73
C PRO A 749 -19.57 -13.02 -11.76
N ALA A 750 -18.82 -14.09 -11.52
CA ALA A 750 -17.80 -14.59 -12.43
C ALA A 750 -17.48 -16.07 -12.19
N GLU A 751 -17.14 -16.74 -13.29
CA GLU A 751 -16.61 -18.10 -13.32
C GLU A 751 -15.30 -18.08 -14.11
N THR A 752 -14.25 -18.70 -13.56
CA THR A 752 -12.93 -18.72 -14.21
C THR A 752 -12.38 -20.13 -14.21
N PRO A 753 -12.35 -20.83 -15.36
CA PRO A 753 -11.71 -22.13 -15.49
C PRO A 753 -10.18 -21.97 -15.48
N ASN A 754 -9.50 -22.91 -14.83
CA ASN A 754 -8.05 -23.04 -14.82
C ASN A 754 -7.66 -24.45 -15.29
N GLU A 755 -7.23 -24.55 -16.53
CA GLU A 755 -6.89 -25.82 -17.15
C GLU A 755 -5.66 -26.49 -16.51
N THR A 756 -4.69 -25.71 -16.06
CA THR A 756 -3.49 -26.22 -15.39
C THR A 756 -3.82 -26.91 -14.06
N GLN A 757 -4.76 -26.38 -13.32
CA GLN A 757 -5.21 -26.92 -12.03
C GLN A 757 -6.40 -27.87 -12.17
N ARG A 758 -7.02 -27.96 -13.34
CA ARG A 758 -8.30 -28.64 -13.58
C ARG A 758 -9.35 -28.24 -12.55
N ALA A 759 -9.50 -26.93 -12.38
CA ALA A 759 -10.40 -26.32 -11.41
C ALA A 759 -11.19 -25.17 -12.02
N ILE A 760 -12.41 -24.96 -11.55
CA ILE A 760 -13.23 -23.79 -11.88
C ILE A 760 -13.38 -22.96 -10.62
N THR A 761 -12.90 -21.72 -10.65
CA THR A 761 -13.14 -20.78 -9.56
C THR A 761 -14.45 -20.03 -9.80
N ILE A 762 -15.37 -20.14 -8.85
CA ILE A 762 -16.65 -19.42 -8.85
C ILE A 762 -16.62 -18.37 -7.74
N ASN A 763 -16.88 -17.14 -8.09
CA ASN A 763 -16.98 -16.04 -7.12
C ASN A 763 -18.22 -16.24 -6.23
N ASN A 764 -18.14 -15.70 -5.00
CA ASN A 764 -19.23 -15.78 -4.03
C ASN A 764 -19.73 -14.38 -3.64
N PRO A 765 -20.76 -13.87 -4.30
CA PRO A 765 -21.34 -12.56 -3.98
C PRO A 765 -22.00 -12.48 -2.60
N ALA A 766 -22.31 -13.62 -1.98
CA ALA A 766 -22.94 -13.71 -0.66
C ALA A 766 -21.94 -13.63 0.52
N LEU A 767 -20.67 -13.26 0.25
CA LEU A 767 -19.67 -13.11 1.29
C LEU A 767 -20.05 -12.02 2.28
N LEU A 768 -19.99 -12.39 3.56
CA LEU A 768 -20.12 -11.46 4.67
C LEU A 768 -18.76 -10.79 4.99
N PRO A 769 -18.75 -9.58 5.57
CA PRO A 769 -17.52 -9.01 6.06
C PRO A 769 -16.97 -9.79 7.25
N GLN A 770 -15.64 -9.95 7.28
CA GLN A 770 -14.92 -10.49 8.45
C GLN A 770 -15.01 -9.48 9.59
N THR A 771 -15.27 -9.92 10.80
CA THR A 771 -15.38 -9.04 11.97
C THR A 771 -14.29 -9.33 12.98
N ALA A 772 -13.79 -8.31 13.69
CA ALA A 772 -12.77 -8.50 14.71
C ALA A 772 -13.11 -7.79 16.02
N LYS A 773 -12.72 -8.43 17.14
CA LYS A 773 -12.59 -7.80 18.44
C LYS A 773 -11.11 -7.62 18.73
N ASN A 774 -10.73 -6.41 19.12
CA ASN A 774 -9.34 -6.02 19.33
C ASN A 774 -9.14 -5.58 20.79
N TRP A 775 -8.10 -6.09 21.42
CA TRP A 775 -7.62 -5.66 22.74
C TRP A 775 -6.18 -5.20 22.59
N ASP A 776 -5.88 -4.04 23.12
CA ASP A 776 -4.54 -3.50 23.11
C ASP A 776 -4.18 -2.91 24.47
N ALA A 777 -2.92 -3.09 24.88
CA ALA A 777 -2.35 -2.48 26.07
C ALA A 777 -0.96 -1.96 25.74
N THR A 778 -0.63 -0.72 26.18
CA THR A 778 0.73 -0.17 26.05
C THR A 778 1.22 0.44 27.34
N LEU A 779 2.54 0.32 27.55
CA LEU A 779 3.30 1.04 28.52
C LEU A 779 4.33 1.92 27.80
N GLU A 780 4.30 3.22 28.06
CA GLU A 780 5.06 4.24 27.35
C GLU A 780 5.90 5.05 28.34
N TYR A 781 7.20 5.16 28.08
CA TYR A 781 8.10 6.01 28.83
C TYR A 781 8.76 7.04 27.90
N TYR A 782 8.69 8.31 28.29
CA TYR A 782 9.21 9.43 27.51
C TYR A 782 10.50 9.96 28.12
N PHE A 783 11.59 9.94 27.35
CA PHE A 783 12.90 10.42 27.78
C PHE A 783 13.06 11.92 27.47
N GLU A 784 13.78 12.61 28.31
CA GLU A 784 14.22 13.97 28.01
C GLU A 784 15.65 13.95 27.43
N PRO A 785 15.98 14.86 26.49
CA PRO A 785 15.08 15.86 25.88
C PRO A 785 14.14 15.33 24.81
N VAL A 786 14.51 14.26 24.08
CA VAL A 786 13.70 13.65 23.01
C VAL A 786 13.93 12.15 23.00
N GLY A 787 12.89 11.39 23.25
CA GLY A 787 12.92 9.94 23.15
C GLY A 787 11.68 9.30 23.73
N ASN A 788 11.43 8.05 23.36
CA ASN A 788 10.40 7.22 23.96
C ASN A 788 10.75 5.73 23.89
N LEU A 789 10.26 4.99 24.88
CA LEU A 789 10.21 3.55 24.92
C LEU A 789 8.74 3.14 25.03
N THR A 790 8.31 2.24 24.16
CA THR A 790 6.94 1.70 24.19
C THR A 790 7.01 0.18 24.15
N VAL A 791 6.26 -0.46 25.06
CA VAL A 791 5.98 -1.88 25.06
C VAL A 791 4.47 -2.02 24.88
N GLY A 792 4.06 -2.70 23.82
CA GLY A 792 2.66 -2.94 23.49
C GLY A 792 2.35 -4.43 23.41
N TRP A 793 1.20 -4.83 23.91
CA TRP A 793 0.59 -6.12 23.69
C TRP A 793 -0.72 -5.93 22.93
N PHE A 794 -1.04 -6.86 22.04
CA PHE A 794 -2.32 -6.88 21.35
C PHE A 794 -2.84 -8.29 21.18
N HIS A 795 -4.17 -8.41 21.15
CA HIS A 795 -4.91 -9.64 20.89
C HIS A 795 -6.11 -9.31 20.00
N LYS A 796 -6.30 -10.08 18.94
CA LYS A 796 -7.34 -9.89 17.94
C LYS A 796 -8.04 -11.21 17.65
N GLU A 797 -9.35 -11.26 17.86
CA GLU A 797 -10.20 -12.37 17.44
C GLU A 797 -10.97 -12.01 16.18
N ILE A 798 -10.77 -12.75 15.11
CA ILE A 798 -11.44 -12.55 13.83
C ILE A 798 -12.46 -13.67 13.63
N ARG A 799 -13.69 -13.29 13.26
CA ARG A 799 -14.78 -14.21 12.89
C ARG A 799 -15.14 -14.01 11.43
N ASP A 800 -15.79 -14.99 10.84
CA ASP A 800 -16.18 -15.00 9.44
C ASP A 800 -14.97 -14.79 8.51
N TYR A 801 -13.80 -15.35 8.89
CA TYR A 801 -12.57 -15.21 8.14
C TYR A 801 -12.75 -15.69 6.69
N ILE A 802 -12.46 -14.83 5.71
CA ILE A 802 -12.62 -15.12 4.30
C ILE A 802 -11.45 -15.95 3.80
N VAL A 803 -11.74 -17.13 3.31
CA VAL A 803 -10.75 -18.07 2.78
C VAL A 803 -11.06 -18.34 1.32
N SER A 804 -10.08 -18.13 0.45
CA SER A 804 -10.17 -18.43 -0.97
C SER A 804 -9.66 -19.84 -1.29
N GLY A 805 -10.13 -20.40 -2.40
CA GLY A 805 -9.71 -21.73 -2.86
C GLY A 805 -10.29 -22.88 -2.03
N ILE A 806 -11.44 -22.68 -1.43
CA ILE A 806 -12.20 -23.75 -0.77
C ILE A 806 -12.84 -24.61 -1.85
N GLU A 807 -12.63 -25.92 -1.75
CA GLU A 807 -13.29 -26.89 -2.59
C GLU A 807 -14.76 -26.97 -2.21
N SER A 808 -15.64 -26.56 -3.14
CA SER A 808 -17.10 -26.58 -2.97
C SER A 808 -17.79 -27.75 -3.67
N GLY A 809 -17.05 -28.49 -4.46
CA GLY A 809 -17.55 -29.67 -5.19
C GLY A 809 -16.68 -30.09 -6.37
N THR A 810 -17.19 -31.02 -7.16
CA THR A 810 -16.59 -31.50 -8.39
C THR A 810 -17.61 -31.44 -9.50
N VAL A 811 -17.17 -31.03 -10.69
CA VAL A 811 -18.04 -31.02 -11.89
C VAL A 811 -18.42 -32.43 -12.28
N GLY A 812 -19.72 -32.70 -12.43
CA GLY A 812 -20.25 -34.00 -12.82
C GLY A 812 -19.79 -34.47 -14.20
N THR A 813 -19.97 -35.75 -14.50
CA THR A 813 -19.49 -36.40 -15.73
C THR A 813 -20.50 -36.39 -16.87
N GLY A 814 -21.76 -36.03 -16.63
CA GLY A 814 -22.82 -36.04 -17.66
C GLY A 814 -22.80 -34.81 -18.57
N SER A 815 -23.50 -34.86 -19.69
CA SER A 815 -23.70 -33.70 -20.57
C SER A 815 -24.58 -32.60 -19.91
N ASP A 816 -25.29 -32.93 -18.86
CA ASP A 816 -26.11 -32.04 -18.03
C ASP A 816 -25.39 -31.50 -16.78
N ASN A 817 -24.06 -31.64 -16.73
CA ASN A 817 -23.22 -31.23 -15.61
C ASN A 817 -23.14 -29.72 -15.36
N GLY A 818 -23.91 -28.90 -16.09
CA GLY A 818 -23.89 -27.45 -16.06
C GLY A 818 -22.85 -26.79 -16.95
N TYR A 819 -22.01 -27.60 -17.62
CA TYR A 819 -20.94 -27.17 -18.51
C TYR A 819 -20.97 -27.93 -19.84
N ASN A 820 -22.12 -28.49 -20.23
CA ASN A 820 -22.31 -29.23 -21.47
C ASN A 820 -21.32 -30.41 -21.64
N GLY A 821 -21.05 -31.12 -20.56
CA GLY A 821 -20.09 -32.22 -20.52
C GLY A 821 -18.62 -31.79 -20.46
N GLU A 822 -18.32 -30.50 -20.59
CA GLU A 822 -16.99 -29.97 -20.37
C GLU A 822 -16.61 -30.02 -18.88
N TYR A 823 -15.32 -29.94 -18.60
CA TYR A 823 -14.76 -29.87 -17.25
C TYR A 823 -15.14 -31.03 -16.31
N ALA A 824 -15.62 -32.16 -16.87
CA ALA A 824 -15.98 -33.34 -16.07
C ALA A 824 -14.82 -33.77 -15.15
N GLY A 825 -15.12 -33.95 -13.86
CA GLY A 825 -14.13 -34.26 -12.81
C GLY A 825 -13.23 -33.08 -12.38
N TRP A 826 -13.50 -31.86 -12.83
CA TRP A 826 -12.77 -30.68 -12.35
C TRP A 826 -13.28 -30.25 -10.98
N THR A 827 -12.37 -29.78 -10.15
CA THR A 827 -12.69 -29.25 -8.82
C THR A 827 -13.37 -27.88 -8.93
N ILE A 828 -14.45 -27.66 -8.22
CA ILE A 828 -15.07 -26.34 -8.07
C ILE A 828 -14.45 -25.68 -6.85
N LEU A 829 -13.79 -24.55 -7.05
CA LEU A 829 -13.19 -23.72 -6.00
C LEU A 829 -14.03 -22.47 -5.79
N SER A 830 -14.21 -22.09 -4.53
CA SER A 830 -14.90 -20.86 -4.19
C SER A 830 -14.20 -20.11 -3.06
N THR A 831 -14.69 -18.93 -2.74
CA THR A 831 -14.30 -18.17 -1.56
C THR A 831 -15.47 -18.18 -0.57
N ALA A 832 -15.19 -18.43 0.70
CA ALA A 832 -16.25 -18.51 1.73
C ALA A 832 -15.79 -17.90 3.06
N ASN A 833 -16.75 -17.51 3.88
CA ASN A 833 -16.54 -17.19 5.29
C ASN A 833 -16.40 -18.52 6.06
N ALA A 834 -15.18 -18.98 6.27
CA ALA A 834 -14.92 -20.39 6.61
C ALA A 834 -14.32 -20.61 8.00
N GLY A 835 -14.19 -19.57 8.83
CA GLY A 835 -13.58 -19.87 10.12
C GLY A 835 -13.33 -18.70 11.05
N THR A 836 -12.53 -18.97 12.06
CA THR A 836 -12.04 -17.97 13.03
C THR A 836 -10.53 -17.90 12.94
N ALA A 837 -9.98 -16.72 13.20
CA ALA A 837 -8.56 -16.49 13.30
C ALA A 837 -8.23 -15.68 14.54
N VAL A 838 -7.15 -16.04 15.22
CA VAL A 838 -6.59 -15.27 16.33
C VAL A 838 -5.22 -14.74 15.91
N VAL A 839 -5.01 -13.47 16.17
CA VAL A 839 -3.72 -12.81 15.94
C VAL A 839 -3.34 -12.07 17.21
N GLN A 840 -2.23 -12.42 17.81
CA GLN A 840 -1.74 -11.79 19.03
C GLN A 840 -0.24 -11.54 18.96
N GLY A 841 0.26 -10.67 19.81
CA GLY A 841 1.70 -10.42 19.83
C GLY A 841 2.14 -9.28 20.70
N TRP A 842 3.43 -9.00 20.57
CA TRP A 842 4.13 -7.93 21.29
C TRP A 842 4.82 -7.00 20.32
N GLU A 843 4.77 -5.70 20.62
CA GLU A 843 5.42 -4.64 19.87
C GLU A 843 6.33 -3.86 20.83
N PHE A 844 7.63 -3.78 20.49
CA PHE A 844 8.62 -3.01 21.21
C PHE A 844 9.09 -1.87 20.32
N SER A 845 9.14 -0.65 20.84
CA SER A 845 9.67 0.50 20.12
C SER A 845 10.48 1.36 21.06
N TYR A 846 11.70 1.66 20.65
CA TYR A 846 12.60 2.57 21.33
C TYR A 846 13.14 3.58 20.33
N GLN A 847 13.12 4.85 20.70
CA GLN A 847 13.72 5.94 19.95
C GLN A 847 14.31 6.96 20.90
N GLN A 848 15.55 7.39 20.69
CA GLN A 848 16.19 8.41 21.51
C GLN A 848 17.27 9.18 20.78
N GLN A 849 17.40 10.48 21.11
CA GLN A 849 18.57 11.28 20.75
C GLN A 849 19.57 11.22 21.92
N PHE A 850 20.79 10.73 21.66
CA PHE A 850 21.80 10.48 22.69
C PHE A 850 22.59 11.73 23.07
N THR A 851 21.92 12.85 23.35
CA THR A 851 22.53 14.15 23.65
C THR A 851 23.32 14.16 24.97
N PHE A 852 23.11 13.15 25.79
CA PHE A 852 23.86 12.94 27.05
C PHE A 852 25.27 12.37 26.83
N LEU A 853 25.58 11.85 25.63
CA LEU A 853 26.91 11.34 25.30
C LEU A 853 27.90 12.49 25.06
N PRO A 854 29.20 12.32 25.36
CA PRO A 854 30.20 13.37 25.23
C PRO A 854 30.68 13.59 23.79
N GLY A 855 31.14 14.80 23.51
CA GLY A 855 31.88 15.14 22.29
C GLY A 855 31.13 14.83 20.99
N LEU A 856 31.77 14.12 20.09
CA LEU A 856 31.22 13.72 18.79
C LEU A 856 30.00 12.82 18.90
N LEU A 857 29.88 12.05 19.98
CA LEU A 857 28.79 11.11 20.20
C LEU A 857 27.45 11.80 20.55
N LYS A 858 27.44 13.10 20.92
CA LYS A 858 26.20 13.89 21.10
C LYS A 858 25.34 13.95 19.84
N GLY A 859 25.94 13.75 18.68
CA GLY A 859 25.23 13.74 17.40
C GLY A 859 24.51 12.44 17.09
N LEU A 860 24.65 11.40 17.90
CA LEU A 860 24.00 10.12 17.69
C LEU A 860 22.51 10.18 18.06
N SER A 861 21.69 9.51 17.25
CA SER A 861 20.31 9.15 17.54
C SER A 861 20.03 7.74 17.05
N GLY A 862 19.19 7.01 17.77
CA GLY A 862 18.86 5.63 17.44
C GLY A 862 17.36 5.37 17.54
N MET A 863 16.88 4.48 16.69
CA MET A 863 15.54 3.91 16.76
C MET A 863 15.65 2.39 16.54
N ILE A 864 14.90 1.65 17.31
CA ILE A 864 14.67 0.22 17.08
C ILE A 864 13.22 -0.10 17.38
N ASN A 865 12.58 -0.87 16.52
CA ASN A 865 11.32 -1.52 16.85
C ASN A 865 11.36 -3.00 16.46
N TYR A 866 10.64 -3.79 17.24
CA TYR A 866 10.55 -5.23 17.05
C TYR A 866 9.14 -5.70 17.34
N THR A 867 8.59 -6.52 16.44
CA THR A 867 7.25 -7.09 16.57
C THR A 867 7.34 -8.60 16.48
N VAL A 868 6.67 -9.27 17.41
CA VAL A 868 6.47 -10.72 17.42
C VAL A 868 4.99 -10.99 17.31
N LEU A 869 4.61 -11.80 16.30
CA LEU A 869 3.24 -12.26 16.08
C LEU A 869 3.13 -13.75 16.34
N ASP A 870 2.04 -14.13 16.95
CA ASP A 870 1.52 -15.49 16.97
C ASP A 870 0.12 -15.53 16.33
N THR A 871 -0.11 -16.52 15.47
CA THR A 871 -1.36 -16.65 14.73
C THR A 871 -1.83 -18.09 14.73
N HIS A 872 -3.12 -18.30 15.00
CA HIS A 872 -3.75 -19.59 14.90
C HIS A 872 -5.22 -19.44 14.52
N GLY A 873 -5.84 -20.49 14.02
CA GLY A 873 -7.23 -20.41 13.63
C GLY A 873 -7.81 -21.72 13.10
N ASN A 874 -9.13 -21.74 12.97
CA ASN A 874 -9.88 -22.81 12.31
C ASN A 874 -10.32 -22.31 10.93
N TYR A 875 -9.78 -22.93 9.87
CA TYR A 875 -10.05 -22.59 8.48
C TYR A 875 -11.15 -23.44 7.84
N GLY A 876 -12.25 -23.67 8.55
CA GLY A 876 -13.38 -24.41 8.01
C GLY A 876 -13.16 -25.92 7.87
N GLY A 877 -12.34 -26.51 8.75
CA GLY A 877 -12.19 -27.96 8.86
C GLY A 877 -11.47 -28.65 7.69
N THR A 878 -10.71 -27.90 6.87
CA THR A 878 -9.92 -28.52 5.80
C THR A 878 -8.68 -29.16 6.40
N THR A 879 -8.64 -30.46 6.50
CA THR A 879 -7.51 -31.30 6.90
C THR A 879 -6.24 -31.10 6.05
N ARG A 880 -6.35 -30.41 4.92
CA ARG A 880 -5.27 -30.08 3.99
C ARG A 880 -4.37 -28.94 4.44
N ARG A 881 -4.75 -28.15 5.43
CA ARG A 881 -4.00 -27.00 5.94
C ARG A 881 -3.31 -27.34 7.25
N GLY A 882 -2.29 -28.16 7.19
CA GLY A 882 -1.64 -28.82 8.32
C GLY A 882 -0.82 -27.93 9.26
N SER A 883 -0.83 -26.59 9.11
CA SER A 883 -0.20 -25.70 10.09
C SER A 883 -1.26 -24.84 10.77
N GLY A 884 -1.17 -24.67 12.08
CA GLY A 884 -1.96 -23.72 12.84
C GLY A 884 -1.67 -22.24 12.47
N GLN A 885 -0.69 -21.99 11.58
CA GLN A 885 -0.31 -20.66 11.12
C GLN A 885 -1.28 -20.14 10.05
N ILE A 886 -1.59 -18.87 10.10
CA ILE A 886 -2.37 -18.19 9.09
C ILE A 886 -1.42 -17.72 7.97
N ALA A 887 -1.77 -18.01 6.70
CA ALA A 887 -0.96 -17.57 5.57
C ALA A 887 -0.95 -16.03 5.44
N GLY A 888 0.22 -15.48 5.06
CA GLY A 888 0.42 -14.04 4.86
C GLY A 888 0.91 -13.29 6.09
N PHE A 889 1.00 -13.95 7.27
CA PHE A 889 1.42 -13.32 8.52
C PHE A 889 2.91 -13.50 8.76
N VAL A 890 3.63 -12.40 8.89
CA VAL A 890 5.07 -12.39 9.19
C VAL A 890 5.26 -12.45 10.71
N PRO A 891 5.80 -13.56 11.28
CA PRO A 891 5.84 -13.75 12.72
C PRO A 891 6.80 -12.82 13.44
N ARG A 892 7.85 -12.32 12.75
CA ARG A 892 8.86 -11.45 13.35
C ARG A 892 9.24 -10.36 12.36
N THR A 893 9.16 -9.09 12.78
CA THR A 893 9.65 -7.95 12.01
C THR A 893 10.47 -7.05 12.91
N ALA A 894 11.54 -6.47 12.37
CA ALA A 894 12.36 -5.49 13.06
C ALA A 894 12.76 -4.34 12.14
N ASN A 895 12.85 -3.14 12.71
CA ASN A 895 13.49 -2.01 12.10
C ASN A 895 14.49 -1.40 13.07
N ALA A 896 15.67 -1.03 12.57
CA ALA A 896 16.65 -0.29 13.33
C ALA A 896 17.18 0.86 12.47
N SER A 897 17.43 2.00 13.11
CA SER A 897 18.14 3.10 12.49
C SER A 897 19.17 3.68 13.46
N LEU A 898 20.34 3.99 12.93
CA LEU A 898 21.36 4.72 13.62
C LEU A 898 21.73 5.93 12.76
N SER A 899 21.53 7.12 13.30
CA SER A 899 21.90 8.37 12.65
C SER A 899 22.99 9.06 13.47
N TRP A 900 23.97 9.62 12.77
CA TRP A 900 25.04 10.40 13.39
C TRP A 900 25.23 11.70 12.65
N ARG A 901 25.38 12.79 13.41
CA ARG A 901 25.58 14.13 12.89
C ARG A 901 26.70 14.82 13.60
N TYR A 902 27.53 15.44 12.79
CA TYR A 902 28.60 16.27 13.30
C TYR A 902 28.86 17.43 12.37
N ARG A 903 28.66 18.66 12.85
CA ARG A 903 28.74 19.89 12.05
C ARG A 903 27.82 19.80 10.83
N GLY A 904 28.33 20.00 9.61
CA GLY A 904 27.56 19.87 8.37
C GLY A 904 27.38 18.42 7.87
N PHE A 905 28.03 17.42 8.47
CA PHE A 905 27.99 16.03 8.01
C PHE A 905 26.91 15.24 8.73
N SER A 906 26.22 14.38 8.00
CA SER A 906 25.23 13.42 8.54
C SER A 906 25.43 12.05 7.89
N ALA A 907 25.40 10.99 8.69
CA ALA A 907 25.40 9.61 8.24
C ALA A 907 24.24 8.86 8.87
N ARG A 908 23.63 7.96 8.13
CA ARG A 908 22.51 7.15 8.61
C ARG A 908 22.58 5.75 8.06
N LEU A 909 22.37 4.77 8.93
CA LEU A 909 22.21 3.37 8.62
C LEU A 909 20.78 2.95 8.99
N LEU A 910 20.08 2.31 8.05
CA LEU A 910 18.74 1.78 8.23
C LEU A 910 18.79 0.27 8.00
N VAL A 911 18.16 -0.49 8.88
CA VAL A 911 18.02 -1.95 8.77
C VAL A 911 16.53 -2.30 8.87
N ASN A 912 16.04 -3.11 7.94
CA ASN A 912 14.69 -3.68 7.95
C ASN A 912 14.79 -5.19 7.85
N TYR A 913 14.30 -5.91 8.86
CA TYR A 913 14.25 -7.36 8.94
C TYR A 913 12.82 -7.87 8.88
N ALA A 914 12.62 -8.94 8.12
CA ALA A 914 11.39 -9.73 8.11
C ALA A 914 11.76 -11.21 8.21
N GLY A 915 11.18 -11.92 9.16
CA GLY A 915 11.37 -13.35 9.34
C GLY A 915 10.66 -14.19 8.29
N GLU A 916 10.99 -15.48 8.27
CA GLU A 916 10.32 -16.46 7.41
C GLU A 916 8.84 -16.59 7.76
N PHE A 917 7.99 -16.79 6.73
CA PHE A 917 6.55 -16.98 6.93
C PHE A 917 5.89 -17.78 5.80
N LEU A 918 4.78 -18.42 6.13
CA LEU A 918 3.88 -19.05 5.17
C LEU A 918 3.16 -17.96 4.36
N GLN A 919 3.48 -17.82 3.07
CA GLN A 919 2.90 -16.80 2.20
C GLN A 919 1.50 -17.20 1.71
N SER A 920 1.34 -18.45 1.28
CA SER A 920 0.06 -18.98 0.81
C SER A 920 -0.03 -20.50 1.01
N TYR A 921 -1.25 -20.98 1.20
CA TYR A 921 -1.52 -22.42 1.23
C TYR A 921 -1.53 -23.02 -0.18
N GLY A 922 -1.06 -24.23 -0.29
CA GLY A 922 -1.26 -25.07 -1.46
C GLY A 922 -2.67 -25.63 -1.52
N ALA A 923 -3.34 -25.52 -2.68
CA ALA A 923 -4.73 -25.96 -2.85
C ALA A 923 -4.91 -27.48 -2.64
N ALA A 924 -3.93 -28.29 -3.05
CA ALA A 924 -4.06 -29.76 -3.08
C ALA A 924 -3.25 -30.47 -1.98
N SER A 925 -2.20 -29.86 -1.44
CA SER A 925 -1.27 -30.56 -0.55
C SER A 925 -0.42 -29.55 0.24
N PRO A 926 0.01 -29.88 1.47
CA PRO A 926 1.02 -29.10 2.21
C PRO A 926 2.33 -28.94 1.44
N ALA A 927 2.70 -29.87 0.57
CA ALA A 927 3.87 -29.77 -0.31
C ALA A 927 3.79 -28.58 -1.27
N ARG A 928 2.61 -28.04 -1.51
CA ARG A 928 2.35 -26.85 -2.34
C ARG A 928 2.33 -25.56 -1.55
N ASN A 929 2.43 -25.60 -0.22
CA ASN A 929 2.53 -24.41 0.60
C ASN A 929 3.74 -23.58 0.18
N LEU A 930 3.53 -22.29 0.03
CA LEU A 930 4.58 -21.34 -0.37
C LEU A 930 5.06 -20.57 0.85
N TYR A 931 6.34 -20.70 1.13
CA TYR A 931 7.01 -19.99 2.22
C TYR A 931 7.93 -18.90 1.65
N ARG A 932 7.91 -17.75 2.28
CA ARG A 932 8.87 -16.69 2.02
C ARG A 932 9.97 -16.77 3.06
N MET A 933 11.23 -16.78 2.61
CA MET A 933 12.39 -16.80 3.50
C MET A 933 12.61 -15.44 4.15
N GLU A 934 13.33 -15.44 5.24
CA GLU A 934 13.75 -14.23 5.93
C GLU A 934 14.50 -13.28 5.01
N ARG A 935 14.46 -11.99 5.35
CA ARG A 935 15.10 -10.93 4.56
C ARG A 935 15.60 -9.80 5.45
N THR A 936 16.82 -9.31 5.18
CA THR A 936 17.42 -8.17 5.86
C THR A 936 17.86 -7.12 4.84
N LEU A 937 17.15 -5.99 4.76
CA LEU A 937 17.53 -4.87 3.92
C LEU A 937 18.36 -3.87 4.73
N ILE A 938 19.48 -3.43 4.17
CA ILE A 938 20.37 -2.43 4.76
C ILE A 938 20.49 -1.26 3.80
N ASN A 939 20.16 -0.05 4.28
CA ASN A 939 20.27 1.19 3.51
C ASN A 939 21.22 2.16 4.21
N LEU A 940 22.05 2.85 3.43
CA LEU A 940 23.01 3.85 3.91
C LEU A 940 22.68 5.21 3.30
N GLY A 941 22.60 6.24 4.13
CA GLY A 941 22.45 7.63 3.69
C GLY A 941 23.59 8.49 4.23
N LEU A 942 24.19 9.29 3.36
CA LEU A 942 25.21 10.28 3.69
C LEU A 942 24.79 11.64 3.20
N SER A 943 25.01 12.68 3.97
CA SER A 943 24.77 14.05 3.53
C SER A 943 25.78 15.02 4.10
N TYR A 944 26.05 16.08 3.34
CA TYR A 944 26.90 17.19 3.75
C TYR A 944 26.28 18.52 3.42
N GLN A 945 26.00 19.31 4.45
CA GLN A 945 25.47 20.67 4.29
C GLN A 945 26.61 21.62 3.93
N LEU A 946 26.69 21.96 2.65
CA LEU A 946 27.70 22.88 2.13
C LEU A 946 27.37 24.34 2.48
N ARG A 947 26.08 24.72 2.43
CA ARG A 947 25.52 26.02 2.80
C ARG A 947 24.14 25.80 3.44
N PRO A 948 23.58 26.80 4.16
CA PRO A 948 22.22 26.70 4.71
C PRO A 948 21.15 26.34 3.65
N SER A 949 21.37 26.76 2.39
CA SER A 949 20.48 26.52 1.27
C SER A 949 20.90 25.35 0.35
N LEU A 950 21.99 24.61 0.67
CA LEU A 950 22.52 23.56 -0.20
C LEU A 950 23.10 22.41 0.61
N THR A 951 22.51 21.26 0.49
CA THR A 951 22.97 19.98 1.08
C THR A 951 23.23 18.97 -0.04
N LEU A 952 24.41 18.38 -0.07
CA LEU A 952 24.76 17.24 -0.92
C LEU A 952 24.28 15.97 -0.27
N THR A 953 23.80 15.01 -1.07
CA THR A 953 23.27 13.72 -0.60
C THR A 953 23.78 12.56 -1.41
N LEU A 954 24.00 11.43 -0.74
CA LEU A 954 24.30 10.13 -1.31
C LEU A 954 23.53 9.07 -0.53
N ASP A 955 22.66 8.34 -1.19
CA ASP A 955 21.88 7.27 -0.59
C ASP A 955 22.12 5.96 -1.35
N VAL A 956 22.29 4.87 -0.61
CA VAL A 956 22.50 3.52 -1.13
C VAL A 956 21.43 2.60 -0.56
N ASP A 957 20.54 2.14 -1.42
CA ASP A 957 19.50 1.18 -1.06
C ASP A 957 19.97 -0.25 -1.28
N ASN A 958 19.53 -1.13 -0.38
CA ASN A 958 19.86 -2.54 -0.43
C ASN A 958 21.38 -2.77 -0.59
N LEU A 959 22.16 -2.21 0.36
CA LEU A 959 23.62 -2.21 0.35
C LEU A 959 24.21 -3.64 0.24
N SER A 960 23.56 -4.62 0.87
CA SER A 960 23.97 -6.02 0.88
C SER A 960 23.52 -6.80 -0.37
N ASN A 961 22.75 -6.16 -1.28
CA ASN A 961 22.08 -6.84 -2.39
C ASN A 961 21.26 -8.06 -1.94
N GLU A 962 20.47 -7.88 -0.90
CA GLU A 962 19.68 -8.95 -0.27
C GLU A 962 18.71 -9.57 -1.26
N PRO A 963 18.70 -10.91 -1.43
CA PRO A 963 17.82 -11.58 -2.37
C PRO A 963 16.40 -11.73 -1.85
N GLN A 964 15.44 -11.82 -2.77
CA GLN A 964 14.09 -12.29 -2.49
C GLN A 964 14.01 -13.80 -2.79
N ARG A 965 13.64 -14.60 -1.78
CA ARG A 965 13.63 -16.06 -1.87
C ARG A 965 12.32 -16.64 -1.37
N ARG A 966 11.83 -17.69 -2.04
CA ARG A 966 10.67 -18.48 -1.61
C ARG A 966 10.92 -19.96 -1.86
N TYR A 967 10.26 -20.82 -1.07
CA TYR A 967 10.32 -22.28 -1.26
C TYR A 967 8.93 -22.91 -1.11
N ARG A 968 8.76 -24.13 -1.65
CA ARG A 968 7.53 -24.92 -1.56
C ARG A 968 7.70 -26.11 -0.62
N GLY A 969 6.79 -26.20 0.37
CA GLY A 969 6.73 -27.33 1.33
C GLY A 969 7.99 -27.44 2.19
N VAL A 970 9.11 -27.78 1.57
CA VAL A 970 10.43 -27.94 2.24
C VAL A 970 11.46 -26.98 1.63
N ILE A 971 12.44 -26.56 2.45
CA ILE A 971 13.40 -25.50 2.11
C ILE A 971 14.27 -25.83 0.90
N GLU A 972 14.53 -27.12 0.63
CA GLU A 972 15.27 -27.58 -0.53
C GLU A 972 14.56 -27.30 -1.85
N ASN A 973 13.24 -27.14 -1.82
CA ASN A 973 12.40 -26.86 -2.98
C ASN A 973 12.29 -25.34 -3.21
N MET A 974 13.43 -24.69 -3.47
CA MET A 974 13.52 -23.26 -3.76
C MET A 974 12.64 -22.90 -4.97
N GLU A 975 11.53 -22.20 -4.75
CA GLU A 975 10.56 -21.84 -5.79
C GLU A 975 10.94 -20.56 -6.54
N TYR A 976 11.38 -19.55 -5.82
CA TYR A 976 11.69 -18.24 -6.39
C TYR A 976 13.01 -17.70 -5.88
N PHE A 977 13.77 -17.13 -6.79
CA PHE A 977 15.01 -16.45 -6.45
C PHE A 977 15.19 -15.19 -7.32
N ASN A 978 15.46 -14.05 -6.68
CA ASN A 978 15.67 -12.77 -7.31
C ASN A 978 16.66 -11.90 -6.53
N TYR A 979 17.62 -11.27 -7.23
CA TYR A 979 18.42 -10.18 -6.69
C TYR A 979 17.88 -8.85 -7.24
N PRO A 980 17.20 -8.01 -6.44
CA PRO A 980 16.68 -6.73 -6.92
C PRO A 980 17.78 -5.70 -7.20
N GLY A 981 19.00 -5.95 -6.71
CA GLY A 981 20.15 -5.07 -6.93
C GLY A 981 20.28 -3.97 -5.87
N THR A 982 21.44 -3.32 -5.90
CA THR A 982 21.76 -2.13 -5.07
C THR A 982 21.50 -0.87 -5.88
N THR A 983 20.70 0.06 -5.37
CA THR A 983 20.43 1.34 -6.02
C THR A 983 21.20 2.47 -5.36
N ILE A 984 21.85 3.32 -6.17
CA ILE A 984 22.58 4.48 -5.69
C ILE A 984 21.88 5.75 -6.18
N THR A 985 21.58 6.66 -5.24
CA THR A 985 20.99 7.97 -5.52
C THR A 985 21.91 9.05 -4.96
N PHE A 986 22.25 10.05 -5.76
CA PHE A 986 23.09 11.17 -5.37
C PHE A 986 22.55 12.49 -5.90
N GLY A 987 22.83 13.57 -5.21
CA GLY A 987 22.32 14.88 -5.64
C GLY A 987 22.41 15.94 -4.57
N PHE A 988 21.48 16.86 -4.65
CA PHE A 988 21.43 17.97 -3.71
C PHE A 988 19.98 18.41 -3.43
N ASN A 989 19.79 18.94 -2.24
CA ASN A 989 18.55 19.58 -1.82
C ASN A 989 18.84 20.87 -1.04
N GLY A 990 17.82 21.65 -0.85
CA GLY A 990 17.91 22.86 -0.03
C GLY A 990 16.60 23.63 0.06
N ARG A 991 16.71 24.79 0.74
CA ARG A 991 15.57 25.70 0.90
C ARG A 991 16.03 27.18 0.90
N PHE A 992 15.15 28.03 0.41
CA PHE A 992 15.27 29.49 0.45
C PHE A 992 14.10 30.09 1.22
#